data_aeba46a3994ae093a9031f88f02c4b7f
#
_entry.id   aeba46a3994ae093a9031f88f02c4b7f
#
_cell.length_a   1.000
_cell.length_b   1.000
_cell.length_c   1.000
_cell.angle_alpha   90.00
_cell.angle_beta   90.00
_cell.angle_gamma   90.00
#
_symmetry.space_group_name_H-M   'P 1'
#
loop_
_entity.id
_entity.type
_entity.pdbx_description
1 polymer ?
#
loop_
_entity_poly.entity_id
_entity_poly.type
_entity_poly.pdbx_seq_one_letter_code
_entity_poly.pdbx_strand_id
1 'polypeptide(L)'
;MSISRLFILLLSLCLTQTIEGQSILSRVTFPINDQQTSRDLAKAGIDLTHGHGKLGVSFTTEMEGYELARLDKLGIQYKVDIPDISLYRHQDHNSTRTQLLNCQDDLYNSVVPKNFEMGKAGGFFSMSDVLDNLDIMQYYYPNLISVRKPIGNFKTWGNNSIFWVKISDNPEIDENEPQILYTGLTHARELISISENIYYMWYLLENYDKDPVVKQIVDHTELYFVPVVNPDGLNYNIAGYDQAQDIFTRNLRKNMRDNDGDGVFNPEFDGVDLNRNFGYRWGYDNEGSSNNEGSPTYRGPSAFSEPETKAIQYFCNTHDFKIALNYHSYGNLLVTPWGYEDLNTIDSTIFDHYGELLTQQNKFVYGRGLQTVGYVSNGDSDDWMYGELGMYSMTPELGDDEDGFYPKKERIIPLCKSTLKMNLLSARLVNSLVSITDETPKFIEAGVNPLNLEFNRYGLLDGTVTISFKSLSPNITQVPSSFALDLHKFEPFQKDLQFTVASGIQFGEAAKIEILCQQGEYTFRDTLTKVRADFSTLVEDQGDMSNWDTSHGEDWGTTSEQFKSPPMSITDSPNGLYGPNLNEAIVLNQQIDLQNVTSAYVQFWARWDIEDEYDYVVFQVSTDGQNWQNLCGERSKLGSIFQLYEQPLYDGKQLQWVLETTDLDAYLGQTIQLRFLLVTDGFGFKDGLYFDDFKVTTINEGTTATTDVDESAFSVYPNPADNSFNIQIPQLTKPAISVYNTLGREVYTAGSIIGNTHRVTTPGWPAGLYQYVIYAEGKPVHNGLVSLMH
;
A
#
# COMPACT_ATOMS: atom_id res chain seq x y z
N MET A 1 56.15 5.98 -54.75
CA MET A 1 56.00 5.93 -53.32
C MET A 1 54.56 6.37 -53.04
N SER A 2 53.89 5.51 -52.57
CA SER A 2 52.49 5.09 -52.80
C SER A 2 51.46 5.88 -51.94
N ILE A 3 50.37 6.14 -52.60
CA ILE A 3 49.15 6.75 -52.09
C ILE A 3 48.51 5.97 -50.88
N SER A 4 49.08 4.79 -50.56
CA SER A 4 48.59 3.93 -49.45
C SER A 4 48.97 4.39 -48.04
N ARG A 5 49.88 5.32 -47.84
CA ARG A 5 50.26 5.82 -46.48
C ARG A 5 49.46 7.03 -46.02
N LEU A 6 48.75 7.71 -46.92
CA LEU A 6 47.93 8.87 -46.58
C LEU A 6 46.51 8.45 -46.13
N PHE A 7 46.04 7.25 -46.55
CA PHE A 7 44.75 6.73 -46.16
C PHE A 7 44.68 6.12 -44.72
N ILE A 8 45.86 5.66 -44.23
CA ILE A 8 45.96 5.09 -42.88
C ILE A 8 46.07 6.20 -41.82
N LEU A 9 46.59 7.40 -42.18
CA LEU A 9 46.66 8.52 -41.26
C LEU A 9 45.31 9.31 -41.14
N LEU A 10 44.43 9.20 -42.14
CA LEU A 10 43.08 9.80 -42.09
C LEU A 10 42.06 8.89 -41.43
N LEU A 11 42.31 7.58 -41.32
CA LEU A 11 41.45 6.66 -40.57
C LEU A 11 41.76 6.63 -39.07
N SER A 12 42.93 7.13 -38.63
CA SER A 12 43.31 7.22 -37.23
C SER A 12 42.89 8.55 -36.55
N LEU A 13 42.41 9.54 -37.31
CA LEU A 13 41.94 10.83 -36.79
C LEU A 13 40.40 10.93 -36.72
N CYS A 14 39.67 9.91 -37.16
CA CYS A 14 38.18 9.86 -37.02
C CYS A 14 37.65 8.93 -35.93
N LEU A 15 38.54 8.46 -35.04
CA LEU A 15 38.13 7.52 -33.93
C LEU A 15 38.47 8.06 -32.54
N THR A 16 38.44 9.39 -32.37
CA THR A 16 38.37 10.01 -31.03
C THR A 16 37.18 10.97 -30.94
N GLN A 17 36.01 10.59 -31.44
CA GLN A 17 34.81 10.96 -30.73
C GLN A 17 34.73 9.95 -29.58
N THR A 18 35.02 10.42 -28.37
CA THR A 18 34.59 9.77 -27.14
C THR A 18 33.10 9.57 -27.30
N ILE A 19 32.69 8.36 -27.60
CA ILE A 19 31.36 7.91 -27.22
C ILE A 19 31.35 8.09 -25.69
N GLU A 20 30.66 9.10 -25.19
CA GLU A 20 30.24 9.11 -23.78
C GLU A 20 29.59 7.77 -23.57
N GLY A 21 30.24 6.89 -22.82
CA GLY A 21 29.77 5.52 -22.64
C GLY A 21 28.42 5.59 -21.94
N GLN A 22 27.41 5.04 -22.59
CA GLN A 22 26.17 4.72 -21.91
C GLN A 22 26.54 3.97 -20.64
N SER A 23 26.16 4.47 -19.47
CA SER A 23 26.30 3.73 -18.23
C SER A 23 25.26 2.62 -18.27
N ILE A 24 25.71 1.37 -18.48
CA ILE A 24 24.85 0.21 -18.45
C ILE A 24 24.55 -0.08 -16.99
N LEU A 25 23.26 -0.07 -16.63
CA LEU A 25 22.78 -0.45 -15.32
C LEU A 25 22.51 -1.98 -15.31
N SER A 26 23.24 -2.70 -14.45
CA SER A 26 23.14 -4.16 -14.32
C SER A 26 22.55 -4.54 -12.97
N ARG A 27 21.72 -5.59 -12.90
CA ARG A 27 21.33 -6.20 -11.64
C ARG A 27 22.36 -7.26 -11.26
N VAL A 28 22.88 -7.15 -10.05
CA VAL A 28 23.96 -8.02 -9.56
C VAL A 28 23.69 -8.49 -8.15
N THR A 29 24.09 -9.74 -7.87
CA THR A 29 24.05 -10.36 -6.55
C THR A 29 25.44 -10.66 -6.06
N PHE A 30 25.77 -10.26 -4.84
CA PHE A 30 27.05 -10.52 -4.20
C PHE A 30 26.89 -10.88 -2.72
N PRO A 31 27.83 -11.64 -2.09
CA PRO A 31 27.69 -12.07 -0.71
C PRO A 31 27.89 -10.89 0.26
N ILE A 32 27.02 -10.80 1.26
CA ILE A 32 27.22 -10.01 2.48
C ILE A 32 27.31 -10.94 3.67
N ASN A 33 28.52 -11.33 4.04
CA ASN A 33 28.75 -12.39 5.04
C ASN A 33 28.47 -11.91 6.47
N ASP A 34 28.68 -10.62 6.74
CA ASP A 34 28.52 -10.01 8.06
C ASP A 34 28.40 -8.48 7.94
N GLN A 35 28.11 -7.84 9.04
CA GLN A 35 27.97 -6.39 9.14
C GLN A 35 29.29 -5.66 8.79
N GLN A 36 30.46 -6.30 9.00
CA GLN A 36 31.74 -5.71 8.61
C GLN A 36 31.90 -5.67 7.08
N THR A 37 31.46 -6.71 6.38
CA THR A 37 31.40 -6.75 4.90
C THR A 37 30.54 -5.61 4.34
N SER A 38 29.37 -5.41 4.91
CA SER A 38 28.47 -4.29 4.53
C SER A 38 29.16 -2.91 4.71
N ARG A 39 29.82 -2.72 5.85
CA ARG A 39 30.59 -1.49 6.13
C ARG A 39 31.73 -1.26 5.15
N ASP A 40 32.45 -2.30 4.79
CA ASP A 40 33.61 -2.19 3.88
C ASP A 40 33.14 -1.89 2.45
N LEU A 41 32.01 -2.44 2.02
CA LEU A 41 31.33 -2.12 0.77
C LEU A 41 30.90 -0.63 0.72
N ALA A 42 30.18 -0.18 1.74
CA ALA A 42 29.75 1.22 1.84
C ALA A 42 30.94 2.20 1.83
N LYS A 43 32.04 1.90 2.56
CA LYS A 43 33.27 2.70 2.54
C LYS A 43 33.93 2.75 1.16
N ALA A 44 33.80 1.69 0.38
CA ALA A 44 34.31 1.64 -0.99
C ALA A 44 33.42 2.40 -1.99
N GLY A 45 32.29 2.93 -1.53
CA GLY A 45 31.35 3.68 -2.35
C GLY A 45 30.41 2.78 -3.17
N ILE A 46 30.13 1.58 -2.68
CA ILE A 46 29.07 0.74 -3.20
C ILE A 46 27.74 1.22 -2.60
N ASP A 47 26.75 1.43 -3.46
CA ASP A 47 25.40 1.82 -3.05
C ASP A 47 24.65 0.58 -2.52
N LEU A 48 24.41 0.56 -1.21
CA LEU A 48 23.61 -0.46 -0.54
C LEU A 48 22.24 0.09 -0.12
N THR A 49 21.84 1.26 -0.66
CA THR A 49 20.63 1.97 -0.26
C THR A 49 19.37 1.49 -0.99
N HIS A 50 19.54 0.67 -2.02
CA HIS A 50 18.44 0.12 -2.80
C HIS A 50 18.80 -1.29 -3.23
N GLY A 51 17.84 -2.18 -3.13
CA GLY A 51 18.00 -3.60 -3.40
C GLY A 51 17.47 -4.43 -2.23
N HIS A 52 17.60 -5.71 -2.35
CA HIS A 52 17.18 -6.64 -1.31
C HIS A 52 18.32 -7.58 -0.93
N GLY A 53 18.34 -8.02 0.31
CA GLY A 53 19.35 -8.94 0.74
C GLY A 53 19.21 -9.32 2.20
N LYS A 54 19.91 -10.37 2.56
CA LYS A 54 19.96 -10.91 3.92
C LYS A 54 21.41 -10.95 4.40
N LEU A 55 21.64 -10.30 5.54
CA LEU A 55 22.94 -10.36 6.21
C LEU A 55 23.32 -11.82 6.52
N GLY A 56 24.54 -12.21 6.19
CA GLY A 56 25.01 -13.59 6.26
C GLY A 56 24.76 -14.40 4.99
N VAL A 57 24.07 -13.87 4.00
CA VAL A 57 23.73 -14.55 2.74
C VAL A 57 24.21 -13.75 1.53
N SER A 58 23.45 -12.76 1.06
CA SER A 58 23.77 -11.99 -0.13
C SER A 58 22.99 -10.67 -0.18
N PHE A 59 23.39 -9.80 -1.10
CA PHE A 59 22.67 -8.59 -1.45
C PHE A 59 22.55 -8.50 -2.97
N THR A 60 21.37 -8.14 -3.45
CA THR A 60 21.05 -7.93 -4.86
C THR A 60 20.66 -6.47 -5.06
N THR A 61 21.32 -5.79 -6.01
CA THR A 61 21.04 -4.38 -6.32
C THR A 61 21.36 -4.06 -7.77
N GLU A 62 21.00 -2.83 -8.19
CA GLU A 62 21.28 -2.31 -9.52
C GLU A 62 22.55 -1.45 -9.48
N MET A 63 23.54 -1.79 -10.30
CA MET A 63 24.87 -1.15 -10.31
C MET A 63 25.26 -0.68 -11.70
N GLU A 64 25.90 0.48 -11.74
CA GLU A 64 26.59 0.99 -12.93
C GLU A 64 27.98 0.36 -13.10
N GLY A 65 28.55 0.42 -14.30
CA GLY A 65 29.85 -0.20 -14.61
C GLY A 65 31.01 0.24 -13.72
N TYR A 66 31.01 1.50 -13.24
CA TYR A 66 32.03 1.97 -12.31
C TYR A 66 31.90 1.37 -10.89
N GLU A 67 30.71 1.02 -10.46
CA GLU A 67 30.46 0.33 -9.18
C GLU A 67 30.91 -1.13 -9.25
N LEU A 68 30.65 -1.80 -10.38
CA LEU A 68 31.17 -3.15 -10.64
C LEU A 68 32.70 -3.16 -10.60
N ALA A 69 33.37 -2.14 -11.17
CA ALA A 69 34.81 -2.01 -11.09
C ALA A 69 35.34 -1.80 -9.65
N ARG A 70 34.51 -1.26 -8.74
CA ARG A 70 34.82 -1.17 -7.31
C ARG A 70 34.72 -2.52 -6.62
N LEU A 71 33.70 -3.33 -6.92
CA LEU A 71 33.61 -4.72 -6.44
C LEU A 71 34.83 -5.56 -6.87
N ASP A 72 35.25 -5.43 -8.12
CA ASP A 72 36.46 -6.08 -8.66
C ASP A 72 37.72 -5.67 -7.87
N LYS A 73 37.87 -4.39 -7.56
CA LYS A 73 39.03 -3.88 -6.75
C LYS A 73 39.02 -4.44 -5.32
N LEU A 74 37.85 -4.69 -4.75
CA LEU A 74 37.69 -5.30 -3.43
C LEU A 74 37.89 -6.82 -3.46
N GLY A 75 37.93 -7.44 -4.64
CA GLY A 75 38.01 -8.89 -4.81
C GLY A 75 36.73 -9.63 -4.48
N ILE A 76 35.58 -8.92 -4.44
CA ILE A 76 34.29 -9.51 -4.15
C ILE A 76 33.77 -10.20 -5.40
N GLN A 77 33.45 -11.48 -5.26
CA GLN A 77 32.81 -12.23 -6.34
C GLN A 77 31.33 -11.87 -6.40
N TYR A 78 30.85 -11.58 -7.59
CA TYR A 78 29.42 -11.27 -7.81
C TYR A 78 28.90 -12.03 -9.03
N LYS A 79 27.60 -12.19 -9.08
CA LYS A 79 26.85 -12.72 -10.22
C LYS A 79 26.10 -11.58 -10.89
N VAL A 80 26.22 -11.43 -12.20
CA VAL A 80 25.37 -10.54 -12.97
C VAL A 80 24.10 -11.29 -13.33
N ASP A 81 22.99 -10.92 -12.68
CA ASP A 81 21.68 -11.53 -12.89
C ASP A 81 21.03 -11.00 -14.16
N ILE A 82 21.09 -9.70 -14.37
CA ILE A 82 20.59 -8.99 -15.56
C ILE A 82 21.67 -8.04 -16.07
N PRO A 83 22.25 -8.29 -17.26
CA PRO A 83 23.37 -7.47 -17.77
C PRO A 83 23.01 -6.04 -18.13
N ASP A 84 21.76 -5.79 -18.54
CA ASP A 84 21.22 -4.47 -18.86
C ASP A 84 19.75 -4.43 -18.43
N ILE A 85 19.51 -3.76 -17.30
CA ILE A 85 18.18 -3.74 -16.68
C ILE A 85 17.20 -2.88 -17.48
N SER A 86 17.70 -1.84 -18.17
CA SER A 86 16.86 -0.98 -18.98
C SER A 86 16.29 -1.75 -20.16
N LEU A 87 17.12 -2.52 -20.85
CA LEU A 87 16.69 -3.39 -21.94
C LEU A 87 15.83 -4.55 -21.44
N TYR A 88 16.14 -5.13 -20.27
CA TYR A 88 15.36 -6.20 -19.67
C TYR A 88 13.92 -5.76 -19.37
N ARG A 89 13.74 -4.58 -18.75
CA ARG A 89 12.41 -4.03 -18.44
C ARG A 89 11.58 -3.73 -19.69
N HIS A 90 12.18 -3.47 -20.84
CA HIS A 90 11.47 -3.25 -22.11
C HIS A 90 11.08 -4.52 -22.84
N GLN A 91 11.74 -5.64 -22.57
CA GLN A 91 11.33 -6.91 -23.15
C GLN A 91 10.06 -7.37 -22.43
N ASP A 92 8.99 -7.69 -23.20
CA ASP A 92 7.81 -8.38 -22.69
C ASP A 92 8.23 -9.74 -22.14
N HIS A 93 8.70 -9.75 -20.90
CA HIS A 93 8.65 -10.96 -20.13
C HIS A 93 7.16 -11.16 -19.83
N ASN A 94 6.52 -12.09 -20.56
CA ASN A 94 5.20 -12.60 -20.21
C ASN A 94 5.28 -13.20 -18.80
N SER A 95 5.38 -12.34 -17.79
CA SER A 95 4.86 -12.68 -16.49
C SER A 95 3.36 -12.81 -16.73
N THR A 96 2.89 -14.02 -16.94
CA THR A 96 1.53 -14.36 -16.61
C THR A 96 1.40 -14.07 -15.11
N ARG A 97 1.22 -12.79 -14.77
CA ARG A 97 0.52 -12.46 -13.53
C ARG A 97 -0.83 -13.14 -13.71
N THR A 98 -0.90 -14.38 -13.29
CA THR A 98 -2.11 -15.14 -13.14
C THR A 98 -3.07 -14.20 -12.43
N GLN A 99 -4.31 -14.10 -12.89
CA GLN A 99 -5.36 -13.36 -12.17
C GLN A 99 -5.32 -13.86 -10.75
N LEU A 100 -4.66 -13.08 -9.91
CA LEU A 100 -4.43 -13.44 -8.53
C LEU A 100 -5.77 -13.39 -7.83
N LEU A 101 -6.01 -14.42 -7.06
CA LEU A 101 -7.08 -14.56 -6.09
C LEU A 101 -7.39 -13.21 -5.44
N ASN A 102 -8.64 -12.93 -5.17
CA ASN A 102 -9.26 -11.68 -4.70
C ASN A 102 -8.60 -10.92 -3.53
N CYS A 103 -7.40 -11.29 -3.09
CA CYS A 103 -6.66 -10.65 -2.01
C CYS A 103 -6.21 -9.21 -2.32
N GLN A 104 -6.29 -8.74 -3.57
CA GLN A 104 -5.80 -7.43 -4.00
C GLN A 104 -6.82 -6.53 -4.71
N ASP A 105 -8.07 -6.96 -4.87
CA ASP A 105 -9.04 -6.26 -5.71
C ASP A 105 -9.36 -4.81 -5.26
N ASP A 106 -9.13 -4.45 -3.99
CA ASP A 106 -9.44 -3.11 -3.48
C ASP A 106 -8.32 -2.08 -3.67
N LEU A 107 -7.07 -2.50 -3.92
CA LEU A 107 -5.92 -1.59 -4.04
C LEU A 107 -6.03 -0.62 -5.23
N TYR A 108 -6.70 -1.02 -6.31
CA TYR A 108 -6.67 -0.30 -7.57
C TYR A 108 -8.01 0.25 -8.03
N ASN A 109 -9.06 0.18 -7.20
CA ASN A 109 -10.42 0.56 -7.60
C ASN A 109 -10.70 2.08 -7.60
N SER A 110 -9.78 2.93 -7.15
CA SER A 110 -9.97 4.37 -7.24
C SER A 110 -9.97 4.86 -8.69
N VAL A 111 -10.90 5.75 -9.01
CA VAL A 111 -10.97 6.36 -10.34
C VAL A 111 -9.75 7.24 -10.57
N VAL A 112 -9.04 7.04 -11.67
CA VAL A 112 -7.95 7.91 -12.09
C VAL A 112 -8.49 9.33 -12.29
N PRO A 113 -7.83 10.37 -11.74
CA PRO A 113 -8.24 11.74 -11.98
C PRO A 113 -8.28 12.06 -13.48
N LYS A 114 -9.34 12.71 -13.91
CA LYS A 114 -9.60 12.93 -15.34
C LYS A 114 -8.52 13.75 -16.03
N ASN A 115 -7.94 14.72 -15.32
CA ASN A 115 -6.93 15.62 -15.85
C ASN A 115 -5.49 15.15 -15.52
N PHE A 116 -5.33 13.99 -14.90
CA PHE A 116 -4.01 13.40 -14.73
C PHE A 116 -3.57 12.76 -16.05
N GLU A 117 -2.57 13.37 -16.66
CA GLU A 117 -1.89 12.82 -17.84
C GLU A 117 -0.44 12.49 -17.47
N MET A 118 0.02 11.31 -17.83
CA MET A 118 1.43 10.92 -17.63
C MET A 118 2.37 11.81 -18.44
N GLY A 119 3.59 12.00 -17.93
CA GLY A 119 4.63 12.78 -18.60
C GLY A 119 5.10 12.16 -19.93
N LYS A 120 5.91 12.91 -20.67
CA LYS A 120 6.31 12.56 -22.04
C LYS A 120 7.56 11.68 -22.12
N ALA A 121 8.34 11.59 -21.03
CA ALA A 121 9.54 10.77 -20.96
C ALA A 121 9.21 9.40 -20.35
N GLY A 122 8.83 8.40 -21.15
CA GLY A 122 8.45 7.07 -20.67
C GLY A 122 7.27 7.05 -19.70
N GLY A 123 6.46 8.12 -19.69
CA GLY A 123 5.37 8.33 -18.72
C GLY A 123 5.72 9.24 -17.55
N PHE A 124 7.00 9.61 -17.39
CA PHE A 124 7.49 10.50 -16.34
C PHE A 124 7.51 11.96 -16.74
N PHE A 125 7.43 12.83 -15.74
CA PHE A 125 7.35 14.28 -15.92
C PHE A 125 8.74 14.92 -16.03
N SER A 126 8.92 15.76 -17.06
CA SER A 126 10.00 16.75 -17.08
C SER A 126 9.67 17.92 -16.14
N MET A 127 10.67 18.78 -15.85
CA MET A 127 10.41 19.97 -15.03
C MET A 127 9.34 20.88 -15.66
N SER A 128 9.31 21.00 -17.00
CA SER A 128 8.26 21.79 -17.67
C SER A 128 6.89 21.12 -17.51
N ASP A 129 6.78 19.80 -17.63
CA ASP A 129 5.51 19.09 -17.42
C ASP A 129 4.99 19.28 -15.99
N VAL A 130 5.86 19.29 -14.98
CA VAL A 130 5.47 19.58 -13.58
C VAL A 130 4.91 20.99 -13.47
N LEU A 131 5.64 22.00 -13.96
CA LEU A 131 5.21 23.39 -13.86
C LEU A 131 3.89 23.65 -14.61
N ASP A 132 3.75 23.05 -15.79
CA ASP A 132 2.52 23.12 -16.58
C ASP A 132 1.33 22.49 -15.80
N ASN A 133 1.53 21.34 -15.14
CA ASN A 133 0.49 20.73 -14.31
C ASN A 133 0.07 21.66 -13.16
N LEU A 134 1.03 22.25 -12.43
CA LEU A 134 0.71 23.18 -11.33
C LEU A 134 -0.07 24.41 -11.82
N ASP A 135 0.33 24.97 -12.96
CA ASP A 135 -0.36 26.13 -13.55
C ASP A 135 -1.77 25.76 -14.06
N ILE A 136 -1.95 24.57 -14.63
CA ILE A 136 -3.26 24.05 -15.09
C ILE A 136 -4.17 23.75 -13.90
N MET A 137 -3.66 23.15 -12.82
CA MET A 137 -4.41 22.93 -11.58
C MET A 137 -4.93 24.27 -11.02
N GLN A 138 -4.05 25.29 -10.92
CA GLN A 138 -4.43 26.59 -10.43
C GLN A 138 -5.44 27.28 -11.35
N TYR A 139 -5.33 27.10 -12.65
CA TYR A 139 -6.30 27.64 -13.61
C TYR A 139 -7.71 27.04 -13.45
N TYR A 140 -7.81 25.71 -13.25
CA TYR A 140 -9.11 25.05 -13.08
C TYR A 140 -9.68 25.16 -11.66
N TYR A 141 -8.82 25.23 -10.64
CA TYR A 141 -9.20 25.21 -9.22
C TYR A 141 -8.59 26.37 -8.42
N PRO A 142 -8.75 27.63 -8.86
CA PRO A 142 -8.07 28.79 -8.26
C PRO A 142 -8.43 29.04 -6.79
N ASN A 143 -9.53 28.48 -6.31
CA ASN A 143 -9.97 28.57 -4.92
C ASN A 143 -9.51 27.42 -4.03
N LEU A 144 -8.86 26.39 -4.60
CA LEU A 144 -8.43 25.20 -3.88
C LEU A 144 -6.92 24.97 -3.92
N ILE A 145 -6.21 25.57 -4.88
CA ILE A 145 -4.76 25.48 -4.98
C ILE A 145 -4.12 26.85 -5.19
N SER A 146 -3.05 27.12 -4.47
CA SER A 146 -2.28 28.36 -4.59
C SER A 146 -1.56 28.48 -5.94
N VAL A 147 -1.21 29.68 -6.35
CA VAL A 147 -0.19 29.85 -7.38
C VAL A 147 1.12 29.20 -6.89
N ARG A 148 1.86 28.57 -7.81
CA ARG A 148 3.18 28.03 -7.45
C ARG A 148 4.13 29.16 -7.04
N LYS A 149 4.88 28.93 -5.96
CA LYS A 149 5.83 29.88 -5.39
C LYS A 149 7.20 29.22 -5.26
N PRO A 150 8.30 29.93 -5.56
CA PRO A 150 9.62 29.42 -5.22
C PRO A 150 9.82 29.41 -3.70
N ILE A 151 10.55 28.42 -3.18
CA ILE A 151 10.96 28.43 -1.77
C ILE A 151 12.02 29.53 -1.60
N GLY A 152 11.64 30.63 -0.96
CA GLY A 152 12.54 31.77 -0.73
C GLY A 152 13.24 32.25 -2.01
N ASN A 153 14.51 32.63 -1.88
CA ASN A 153 15.36 33.06 -2.98
C ASN A 153 16.46 32.03 -3.33
N PHE A 154 16.29 30.80 -2.88
CA PHE A 154 17.27 29.75 -3.12
C PHE A 154 17.31 29.37 -4.60
N LYS A 155 18.52 29.14 -5.10
CA LYS A 155 18.80 28.67 -6.45
C LYS A 155 19.73 27.49 -6.38
N THR A 156 19.41 26.43 -7.11
CA THR A 156 20.26 25.26 -7.26
C THR A 156 21.54 25.58 -8.04
N TRP A 157 22.45 24.63 -8.14
CA TRP A 157 23.70 24.80 -8.89
C TRP A 157 23.46 25.10 -10.38
N GLY A 158 22.41 24.55 -10.97
CA GLY A 158 21.92 24.85 -12.32
C GLY A 158 21.05 26.12 -12.40
N ASN A 159 21.00 26.94 -11.34
CA ASN A 159 20.19 28.17 -11.25
C ASN A 159 18.67 27.96 -11.36
N ASN A 160 18.17 26.78 -11.02
CA ASN A 160 16.73 26.49 -10.95
C ASN A 160 16.14 26.91 -9.59
N SER A 161 14.83 27.12 -9.56
CA SER A 161 14.06 27.30 -8.30
C SER A 161 13.37 26.01 -7.92
N ILE A 162 13.22 25.79 -6.61
CA ILE A 162 12.39 24.74 -6.04
C ILE A 162 11.03 25.36 -5.78
N PHE A 163 9.95 24.78 -6.31
CA PHE A 163 8.59 25.30 -6.23
C PHE A 163 7.73 24.49 -5.29
N TRP A 164 6.78 25.19 -4.67
CA TRP A 164 5.75 24.61 -3.84
C TRP A 164 4.38 25.17 -4.18
N VAL A 165 3.33 24.43 -3.84
CA VAL A 165 1.92 24.84 -3.84
C VAL A 165 1.24 24.39 -2.57
N LYS A 166 0.14 25.06 -2.20
CA LYS A 166 -0.76 24.68 -1.11
C LYS A 166 -2.13 24.32 -1.67
N ILE A 167 -2.72 23.19 -1.21
CA ILE A 167 -4.12 22.84 -1.43
C ILE A 167 -4.86 23.04 -0.10
N SER A 168 -5.93 23.84 -0.13
CA SER A 168 -6.82 24.19 0.99
C SER A 168 -8.01 24.92 0.40
N ASP A 169 -9.11 25.10 1.12
CA ASP A 169 -10.27 25.92 0.67
C ASP A 169 -9.97 27.43 0.62
N ASN A 170 -8.86 27.87 1.28
CA ASN A 170 -8.31 29.23 1.16
C ASN A 170 -6.79 29.18 0.87
N PRO A 171 -6.37 28.75 -0.35
CA PRO A 171 -5.00 28.37 -0.64
C PRO A 171 -3.97 29.50 -0.53
N GLU A 172 -4.36 30.76 -0.61
CA GLU A 172 -3.46 31.92 -0.53
C GLU A 172 -3.36 32.53 0.88
N ILE A 173 -4.17 32.05 1.84
CA ILE A 173 -4.25 32.55 3.22
C ILE A 173 -3.79 31.45 4.17
N ASP A 174 -2.96 31.78 5.13
CA ASP A 174 -2.65 30.92 6.28
C ASP A 174 -3.80 31.06 7.30
N GLU A 175 -4.56 29.97 7.49
CA GLU A 175 -5.74 29.94 8.35
C GLU A 175 -5.44 29.40 9.75
N ASN A 176 -4.17 29.15 10.05
CA ASN A 176 -3.73 28.52 11.29
C ASN A 176 -4.34 27.11 11.48
N GLU A 177 -4.60 26.43 10.36
CA GLU A 177 -5.01 25.04 10.31
C GLU A 177 -3.80 24.10 10.43
N PRO A 178 -4.00 22.83 10.80
CA PRO A 178 -2.92 21.85 10.80
C PRO A 178 -2.30 21.68 9.42
N GLN A 179 -0.96 21.64 9.38
CA GLN A 179 -0.19 21.59 8.14
C GLN A 179 0.46 20.22 7.93
N ILE A 180 0.43 19.74 6.69
CA ILE A 180 1.12 18.53 6.25
C ILE A 180 1.98 18.82 5.01
N LEU A 181 3.16 18.20 4.94
CA LEU A 181 4.12 18.36 3.86
C LEU A 181 4.26 17.07 3.05
N TYR A 182 4.23 17.22 1.72
CA TYR A 182 4.55 16.15 0.76
C TYR A 182 5.71 16.61 -0.11
N THR A 183 6.81 15.85 -0.11
CA THR A 183 7.96 16.13 -0.98
C THR A 183 8.18 15.00 -1.98
N GLY A 184 8.85 15.28 -3.08
CA GLY A 184 9.27 14.27 -4.06
C GLY A 184 10.60 14.62 -4.68
N LEU A 185 11.23 13.63 -5.29
CA LEU A 185 12.46 13.74 -6.04
C LEU A 185 13.61 14.39 -5.26
N THR A 186 13.87 13.95 -4.06
CA THR A 186 15.11 14.26 -3.34
C THR A 186 16.29 13.60 -4.06
N HIS A 187 16.16 12.34 -4.45
CA HIS A 187 17.09 11.68 -5.36
C HIS A 187 16.58 11.76 -6.79
N ALA A 188 17.45 12.21 -7.68
CA ALA A 188 17.07 12.60 -9.04
C ALA A 188 16.59 11.45 -9.95
N ARG A 189 16.90 10.20 -9.62
CA ARG A 189 16.48 9.00 -10.39
C ARG A 189 15.12 8.45 -9.98
N GLU A 190 14.51 8.96 -8.93
CA GLU A 190 13.27 8.42 -8.34
C GLU A 190 12.03 9.14 -8.87
N LEU A 191 11.84 9.07 -10.20
CA LEU A 191 10.85 9.88 -10.92
C LEU A 191 9.39 9.57 -10.55
N ILE A 192 9.11 8.38 -10.03
CA ILE A 192 7.75 7.98 -9.63
C ILE A 192 7.23 8.87 -8.48
N SER A 193 8.10 9.39 -7.63
CA SER A 193 7.75 10.29 -6.52
C SER A 193 7.11 11.60 -6.99
N ILE A 194 7.49 12.10 -8.18
CA ILE A 194 6.82 13.24 -8.82
C ILE A 194 5.41 12.83 -9.28
N SER A 195 5.32 11.70 -9.96
CA SER A 195 4.04 11.22 -10.53
C SER A 195 3.00 11.01 -9.45
N GLU A 196 3.42 10.49 -8.30
CA GLU A 196 2.59 10.29 -7.13
C GLU A 196 2.05 11.61 -6.58
N ASN A 197 2.92 12.62 -6.33
CA ASN A 197 2.50 13.94 -5.86
C ASN A 197 1.52 14.63 -6.82
N ILE A 198 1.80 14.62 -8.13
CA ILE A 198 0.91 15.18 -9.16
C ILE A 198 -0.42 14.43 -9.20
N TYR A 199 -0.41 13.09 -9.09
CA TYR A 199 -1.61 12.28 -9.06
C TYR A 199 -2.49 12.61 -7.85
N TYR A 200 -1.90 12.69 -6.65
CA TYR A 200 -2.63 12.99 -5.43
C TYR A 200 -3.22 14.41 -5.45
N MET A 201 -2.47 15.40 -5.91
CA MET A 201 -3.00 16.76 -6.08
C MET A 201 -4.22 16.80 -7.00
N TRP A 202 -4.16 16.15 -8.18
CA TRP A 202 -5.32 16.04 -9.08
C TRP A 202 -6.49 15.32 -8.42
N TYR A 203 -6.22 14.27 -7.64
CA TYR A 203 -7.26 13.52 -6.93
C TYR A 203 -8.00 14.41 -5.93
N LEU A 204 -7.29 15.18 -5.12
CA LEU A 204 -7.89 16.12 -4.17
C LEU A 204 -8.77 17.16 -4.86
N LEU A 205 -8.23 17.82 -5.89
CA LEU A 205 -8.94 18.89 -6.61
C LEU A 205 -10.20 18.40 -7.31
N GLU A 206 -10.15 17.25 -7.98
CA GLU A 206 -11.29 16.71 -8.74
C GLU A 206 -12.37 16.08 -7.87
N ASN A 207 -12.05 15.68 -6.66
CA ASN A 207 -12.98 15.00 -5.75
C ASN A 207 -13.48 15.89 -4.61
N TYR A 208 -13.03 17.15 -4.51
CA TYR A 208 -13.45 18.09 -3.46
C TYR A 208 -14.98 18.20 -3.31
N ASP A 209 -15.72 18.34 -4.41
CA ASP A 209 -17.18 18.43 -4.39
C ASP A 209 -17.91 17.08 -4.44
N LYS A 210 -17.17 15.96 -4.57
CA LYS A 210 -17.75 14.62 -4.80
C LYS A 210 -17.55 13.69 -3.61
N ASP A 211 -16.42 13.79 -2.93
CA ASP A 211 -16.03 12.94 -1.82
C ASP A 211 -16.03 13.74 -0.51
N PRO A 212 -16.94 13.42 0.43
CA PRO A 212 -17.00 14.11 1.72
C PRO A 212 -15.69 14.04 2.52
N VAL A 213 -14.89 12.97 2.35
CA VAL A 213 -13.59 12.82 3.04
C VAL A 213 -12.58 13.81 2.46
N VAL A 214 -12.49 13.87 1.12
CA VAL A 214 -11.62 14.85 0.44
C VAL A 214 -12.03 16.28 0.80
N LYS A 215 -13.34 16.56 0.77
CA LYS A 215 -13.84 17.88 1.15
C LYS A 215 -13.42 18.25 2.56
N GLN A 216 -13.59 17.36 3.54
CA GLN A 216 -13.19 17.66 4.91
C GLN A 216 -11.68 17.85 5.08
N ILE A 217 -10.87 17.06 4.36
CA ILE A 217 -9.41 17.24 4.37
C ILE A 217 -9.07 18.65 3.88
N VAL A 218 -9.60 19.06 2.75
CA VAL A 218 -9.27 20.36 2.11
C VAL A 218 -9.87 21.55 2.87
N ASP A 219 -11.05 21.38 3.49
CA ASP A 219 -11.70 22.45 4.28
C ASP A 219 -11.03 22.71 5.64
N HIS A 220 -10.13 21.80 6.12
CA HIS A 220 -9.61 21.89 7.49
C HIS A 220 -8.12 21.51 7.60
N THR A 221 -7.40 21.45 6.48
CA THR A 221 -5.98 21.09 6.47
C THR A 221 -5.26 21.85 5.37
N GLU A 222 -4.15 22.47 5.69
CA GLU A 222 -3.26 23.04 4.69
C GLU A 222 -2.28 21.97 4.19
N LEU A 223 -2.49 21.48 2.95
CA LEU A 223 -1.64 20.47 2.32
C LEU A 223 -0.59 21.15 1.44
N TYR A 224 0.67 21.03 1.80
CA TYR A 224 1.79 21.61 1.07
C TYR A 224 2.53 20.57 0.26
N PHE A 225 2.82 20.91 -1.00
CA PHE A 225 3.51 20.02 -1.95
C PHE A 225 4.77 20.67 -2.49
N VAL A 226 5.89 19.94 -2.41
CA VAL A 226 7.16 20.25 -3.07
C VAL A 226 7.51 19.07 -4.00
N PRO A 227 6.91 18.99 -5.20
CA PRO A 227 7.01 17.78 -6.04
C PRO A 227 8.41 17.48 -6.55
N VAL A 228 9.30 18.50 -6.60
CA VAL A 228 10.66 18.39 -7.15
C VAL A 228 11.64 19.12 -6.24
N VAL A 229 12.33 18.38 -5.38
CA VAL A 229 13.40 18.92 -4.51
C VAL A 229 14.70 19.11 -5.28
N ASN A 230 15.00 18.20 -6.24
CA ASN A 230 16.25 18.21 -7.04
C ASN A 230 15.99 18.46 -8.54
N PRO A 231 15.67 19.70 -8.95
CA PRO A 231 15.34 20.02 -10.33
C PRO A 231 16.53 19.89 -11.28
N ASP A 232 17.77 20.06 -10.80
CA ASP A 232 18.98 19.92 -11.63
C ASP A 232 19.19 18.47 -12.03
N GLY A 233 19.14 17.57 -11.06
CA GLY A 233 19.24 16.14 -11.28
C GLY A 233 18.11 15.60 -12.15
N LEU A 234 16.86 16.09 -11.96
CA LEU A 234 15.73 15.78 -12.84
C LEU A 234 16.08 16.11 -14.30
N ASN A 235 16.51 17.34 -14.55
CA ASN A 235 16.85 17.79 -15.91
C ASN A 235 17.96 16.93 -16.51
N TYR A 236 18.96 16.53 -15.70
CA TYR A 236 20.04 15.65 -16.13
C TYR A 236 19.53 14.27 -16.56
N ASN A 237 18.70 13.62 -15.74
CA ASN A 237 18.18 12.28 -16.04
C ASN A 237 17.19 12.32 -17.21
N ILE A 238 16.27 13.29 -17.26
CA ILE A 238 15.33 13.47 -18.39
C ILE A 238 16.07 13.71 -19.71
N ALA A 239 17.20 14.46 -19.70
CA ALA A 239 18.01 14.62 -20.90
C ALA A 239 18.69 13.32 -21.38
N GLY A 240 18.73 12.30 -20.53
CA GLY A 240 19.19 10.95 -20.86
C GLY A 240 18.09 10.01 -21.39
N TYR A 241 16.85 10.47 -21.52
CA TYR A 241 15.80 9.63 -22.05
C TYR A 241 15.90 9.46 -23.58
N ASP A 242 16.04 8.22 -24.03
CA ASP A 242 16.06 7.85 -25.45
C ASP A 242 14.67 7.41 -25.91
N GLN A 243 13.96 8.30 -26.61
CA GLN A 243 12.62 8.04 -27.15
C GLN A 243 12.57 6.90 -28.16
N ALA A 244 13.66 6.62 -28.89
CA ALA A 244 13.67 5.57 -29.88
C ALA A 244 13.73 4.17 -29.25
N GLN A 245 14.33 4.07 -28.08
CA GLN A 245 14.45 2.83 -27.33
C GLN A 245 13.53 2.79 -26.10
N ASP A 246 12.88 3.93 -25.78
CA ASP A 246 12.02 4.10 -24.58
C ASP A 246 12.77 3.78 -23.27
N ILE A 247 14.00 4.20 -23.14
CA ILE A 247 14.87 3.92 -21.98
C ILE A 247 15.53 5.18 -21.44
N PHE A 248 15.85 5.18 -20.14
CA PHE A 248 16.72 6.15 -19.51
C PHE A 248 18.18 5.67 -19.56
N THR A 249 19.06 6.52 -20.08
CA THR A 249 20.49 6.24 -20.22
C THR A 249 21.32 6.91 -19.14
N ARG A 250 20.71 7.66 -18.23
CA ARG A 250 21.31 8.32 -17.07
C ARG A 250 20.56 7.95 -15.81
N ASN A 251 21.32 7.78 -14.72
CA ASN A 251 20.78 7.28 -13.44
C ASN A 251 21.32 8.08 -12.24
N LEU A 252 21.42 9.42 -12.38
CA LEU A 252 21.93 10.29 -11.33
C LEU A 252 21.04 10.26 -10.08
N ARG A 253 21.62 9.93 -8.91
CA ARG A 253 21.01 10.01 -7.59
C ARG A 253 21.17 11.41 -6.98
N LYS A 254 22.43 11.88 -6.95
CA LYS A 254 22.88 13.09 -6.25
C LYS A 254 22.40 14.38 -6.94
N ASN A 255 22.66 15.55 -6.34
CA ASN A 255 22.49 16.83 -7.01
C ASN A 255 23.66 17.10 -7.99
N MET A 256 23.70 18.28 -8.61
CA MET A 256 24.71 18.63 -9.62
C MET A 256 25.78 19.59 -9.10
N ARG A 257 26.22 19.43 -7.86
CA ARG A 257 27.38 20.18 -7.33
C ARG A 257 28.67 19.73 -8.04
N ASP A 258 29.44 20.67 -8.56
CA ASP A 258 30.83 20.45 -9.00
C ASP A 258 31.69 20.41 -7.73
N ASN A 259 32.17 19.23 -7.34
CA ASN A 259 32.88 19.04 -6.07
C ASN A 259 34.35 19.43 -6.19
N ASP A 260 35.00 19.17 -7.33
CA ASP A 260 36.42 19.45 -7.56
C ASP A 260 36.69 20.87 -8.16
N GLY A 261 35.62 21.54 -8.63
CA GLY A 261 35.66 22.91 -9.12
C GLY A 261 36.29 23.03 -10.51
N ASP A 262 36.32 21.99 -11.31
CA ASP A 262 36.89 21.98 -12.65
C ASP A 262 35.95 22.57 -13.73
N GLY A 263 34.67 22.82 -13.37
CA GLY A 263 33.65 23.38 -14.22
C GLY A 263 32.95 22.36 -15.15
N VAL A 264 33.23 21.07 -14.96
CA VAL A 264 32.63 19.97 -15.72
C VAL A 264 31.97 18.98 -14.75
N PHE A 265 30.65 18.85 -14.80
CA PHE A 265 29.96 17.88 -13.96
C PHE A 265 30.27 16.44 -14.39
N ASN A 266 30.79 15.65 -13.46
CA ASN A 266 31.07 14.22 -13.62
C ASN A 266 30.30 13.42 -12.56
N PRO A 267 29.24 12.63 -12.91
CA PRO A 267 28.39 11.93 -11.94
C PRO A 267 29.15 10.92 -11.07
N GLU A 268 30.33 10.43 -11.49
CA GLU A 268 31.16 9.51 -10.71
C GLU A 268 31.82 10.20 -9.50
N PHE A 269 32.23 11.48 -9.65
CA PHE A 269 33.01 12.20 -8.64
C PHE A 269 32.26 13.38 -8.03
N ASP A 270 31.26 13.93 -8.74
CA ASP A 270 30.51 15.11 -8.36
C ASP A 270 29.18 14.81 -7.70
N GLY A 271 28.55 15.87 -7.19
CA GLY A 271 27.25 15.85 -6.52
C GLY A 271 27.31 15.48 -5.04
N VAL A 272 26.25 15.84 -4.35
CA VAL A 272 25.99 15.53 -2.95
C VAL A 272 24.68 14.75 -2.86
N ASP A 273 24.65 13.71 -2.03
CA ASP A 273 23.42 13.03 -1.66
C ASP A 273 22.61 13.96 -0.75
N LEU A 274 21.51 14.49 -1.28
CA LEU A 274 20.68 15.45 -0.56
C LEU A 274 20.07 14.83 0.70
N ASN A 275 19.74 13.52 0.67
CA ASN A 275 19.19 12.79 1.82
C ASN A 275 20.31 12.26 2.77
N ARG A 276 21.49 12.90 2.74
CA ARG A 276 22.59 12.79 3.72
C ARG A 276 23.08 14.17 4.15
N ASN A 277 22.43 15.25 3.70
CA ASN A 277 22.91 16.64 3.89
C ASN A 277 22.07 17.44 4.91
N PHE A 278 21.06 16.85 5.58
CA PHE A 278 20.28 17.48 6.63
C PHE A 278 21.04 17.52 7.96
N GLY A 279 20.60 18.36 8.91
CA GLY A 279 21.39 18.75 10.08
C GLY A 279 21.50 17.69 11.17
N TYR A 280 20.39 16.98 11.45
CA TYR A 280 20.34 16.06 12.59
C TYR A 280 21.30 14.88 12.37
N ARG A 281 22.23 14.68 13.32
CA ARG A 281 23.26 13.64 13.27
C ARG A 281 24.10 13.63 11.96
N TRP A 282 24.17 14.75 11.24
CA TRP A 282 25.00 14.85 10.07
C TRP A 282 26.46 14.47 10.37
N GLY A 283 27.02 13.56 9.58
CA GLY A 283 28.39 13.10 9.78
C GLY A 283 28.61 12.34 11.11
N TYR A 284 27.55 11.76 11.67
CA TYR A 284 27.60 10.94 12.89
C TYR A 284 28.66 9.84 12.77
N ASP A 285 28.71 9.17 11.62
CA ASP A 285 29.73 8.19 11.25
C ASP A 285 30.00 8.20 9.73
N ASN A 286 30.79 7.22 9.24
CA ASN A 286 31.00 6.98 7.82
C ASN A 286 30.33 5.65 7.36
N GLU A 287 29.33 5.17 8.05
CA GLU A 287 28.50 4.02 7.70
C GLU A 287 27.18 4.49 7.10
N GLY A 288 26.44 5.35 7.80
CA GLY A 288 25.17 5.91 7.33
C GLY A 288 25.31 7.03 6.28
N SER A 289 26.51 7.59 6.09
CA SER A 289 26.84 8.52 5.01
C SER A 289 28.34 8.56 4.76
N SER A 290 28.79 9.03 3.59
CA SER A 290 30.20 9.08 3.21
C SER A 290 30.76 10.51 3.26
N ASN A 291 32.03 10.64 3.63
CA ASN A 291 32.82 11.86 3.44
C ASN A 291 33.65 11.83 2.14
N ASN A 292 33.53 10.79 1.33
CA ASN A 292 34.19 10.67 0.02
C ASN A 292 33.28 11.22 -1.09
N GLU A 293 33.73 12.21 -1.82
CA GLU A 293 33.00 12.89 -2.91
C GLU A 293 32.55 11.95 -4.03
N GLY A 294 33.34 10.91 -4.34
CA GLY A 294 32.97 9.87 -5.30
C GLY A 294 31.97 8.80 -4.76
N SER A 295 31.49 8.94 -3.52
CA SER A 295 30.48 8.01 -2.98
C SER A 295 29.06 8.40 -3.42
N PRO A 296 28.18 7.44 -3.73
CA PRO A 296 26.75 7.70 -3.93
C PRO A 296 26.08 8.36 -2.73
N THR A 297 26.58 8.09 -1.50
CA THR A 297 26.07 8.63 -0.24
C THR A 297 26.91 9.78 0.31
N TYR A 298 27.62 10.53 -0.55
CA TYR A 298 28.43 11.69 -0.13
C TYR A 298 27.55 12.77 0.51
N ARG A 299 27.82 13.09 1.77
CA ARG A 299 26.99 13.98 2.59
C ARG A 299 27.28 15.49 2.42
N GLY A 300 28.18 15.86 1.51
CA GLY A 300 28.63 17.24 1.34
C GLY A 300 29.67 17.69 2.39
N PRO A 301 30.22 18.92 2.23
CA PRO A 301 31.24 19.44 3.12
C PRO A 301 30.74 19.89 4.51
N SER A 302 29.44 20.12 4.66
CA SER A 302 28.77 20.45 5.93
C SER A 302 27.28 20.13 5.85
N ALA A 303 26.63 20.02 7.02
CA ALA A 303 25.17 20.00 7.08
C ALA A 303 24.61 21.20 6.32
N PHE A 304 23.53 20.95 5.56
CA PHE A 304 22.90 21.99 4.74
C PHE A 304 23.88 22.74 3.83
N SER A 305 24.89 22.07 3.30
CA SER A 305 25.79 22.71 2.33
C SER A 305 25.09 23.04 1.03
N GLU A 306 24.10 22.24 0.65
CA GLU A 306 23.43 22.32 -0.64
C GLU A 306 22.26 23.32 -0.64
N PRO A 307 22.06 24.03 -1.75
CA PRO A 307 20.97 25.01 -1.85
C PRO A 307 19.59 24.34 -1.74
N GLU A 308 19.44 23.09 -2.20
CA GLU A 308 18.21 22.31 -2.12
C GLU A 308 17.83 22.03 -0.68
N THR A 309 18.75 21.51 0.11
CA THR A 309 18.49 21.22 1.54
C THR A 309 18.30 22.49 2.38
N LYS A 310 19.02 23.59 2.05
CA LYS A 310 18.76 24.90 2.65
C LYS A 310 17.37 25.42 2.35
N ALA A 311 16.88 25.20 1.14
CA ALA A 311 15.52 25.60 0.76
C ALA A 311 14.48 24.84 1.59
N ILE A 312 14.62 23.51 1.71
CA ILE A 312 13.73 22.69 2.54
C ILE A 312 13.84 23.09 4.02
N GLN A 313 15.07 23.32 4.53
CA GLN A 313 15.27 23.81 5.88
C GLN A 313 14.53 25.12 6.14
N TYR A 314 14.67 26.09 5.23
CA TYR A 314 13.97 27.38 5.33
C TYR A 314 12.43 27.18 5.32
N PHE A 315 11.95 26.32 4.43
CA PHE A 315 10.53 26.05 4.25
C PHE A 315 9.92 25.43 5.51
N CYS A 316 10.53 24.39 6.05
CA CYS A 316 10.09 23.76 7.29
C CYS A 316 10.17 24.68 8.52
N ASN A 317 11.20 25.54 8.61
CA ASN A 317 11.33 26.50 9.72
C ASN A 317 10.33 27.69 9.65
N THR A 318 9.67 27.89 8.51
CA THR A 318 8.68 28.97 8.31
C THR A 318 7.23 28.50 8.31
N HIS A 319 7.00 27.19 8.49
CA HIS A 319 5.68 26.57 8.58
C HIS A 319 5.62 25.66 9.82
N ASP A 320 4.41 25.27 10.23
CA ASP A 320 4.17 24.41 11.40
C ASP A 320 3.68 23.01 10.98
N PHE A 321 4.47 22.35 10.14
CA PHE A 321 4.16 21.01 9.67
C PHE A 321 4.12 20.02 10.84
N LYS A 322 3.07 19.20 10.92
CA LYS A 322 2.91 18.16 11.94
C LYS A 322 3.35 16.79 11.44
N ILE A 323 3.11 16.53 10.17
CA ILE A 323 3.47 15.29 9.48
C ILE A 323 4.15 15.66 8.16
N ALA A 324 5.14 14.87 7.74
CA ALA A 324 5.75 14.95 6.42
C ALA A 324 5.82 13.56 5.78
N LEU A 325 5.49 13.46 4.49
CA LEU A 325 5.75 12.30 3.65
C LEU A 325 6.78 12.69 2.58
N ASN A 326 7.98 12.14 2.70
CA ASN A 326 9.10 12.36 1.78
C ASN A 326 9.16 11.19 0.79
N TYR A 327 8.57 11.37 -0.39
CA TYR A 327 8.42 10.30 -1.38
C TYR A 327 9.72 9.97 -2.08
N HIS A 328 10.08 8.69 -2.02
CA HIS A 328 11.23 8.06 -2.64
C HIS A 328 10.82 6.86 -3.51
N SER A 329 11.76 6.17 -4.10
CA SER A 329 11.64 4.83 -4.68
C SER A 329 12.99 4.12 -4.61
N TYR A 330 13.01 2.80 -4.45
CA TYR A 330 11.94 1.83 -4.45
C TYR A 330 12.07 0.83 -3.28
N GLY A 331 11.02 0.04 -3.00
CA GLY A 331 11.08 -1.00 -1.97
C GLY A 331 9.71 -1.39 -1.42
N ASN A 332 8.61 -0.67 -1.75
CA ASN A 332 7.30 -0.82 -1.12
C ASN A 332 7.39 -0.71 0.41
N LEU A 333 8.10 0.31 0.89
CA LEU A 333 8.39 0.53 2.30
C LEU A 333 7.76 1.82 2.81
N LEU A 334 7.58 1.91 4.12
CA LEU A 334 7.33 3.15 4.86
C LEU A 334 8.39 3.28 5.94
N VAL A 335 9.45 4.03 5.65
CA VAL A 335 10.59 4.21 6.56
C VAL A 335 10.26 5.27 7.60
N THR A 336 10.63 5.01 8.84
CA THR A 336 10.42 5.91 9.99
C THR A 336 11.73 6.21 10.72
N PRO A 337 11.84 7.29 11.49
CA PRO A 337 13.00 7.55 12.36
C PRO A 337 13.19 6.43 13.43
N TRP A 338 14.42 6.15 13.87
CA TRP A 338 15.65 6.78 13.47
C TRP A 338 16.31 6.04 12.33
N GLY A 339 16.88 6.80 11.37
CA GLY A 339 17.74 6.26 10.32
C GLY A 339 19.20 6.13 10.78
N TYR A 340 19.72 7.08 11.60
CA TYR A 340 21.14 7.16 11.92
C TYR A 340 21.67 6.01 12.80
N GLU A 341 20.83 5.33 13.55
CA GLU A 341 21.20 4.24 14.46
C GLU A 341 19.98 3.32 14.71
N ASP A 342 20.23 2.03 15.01
CA ASP A 342 19.15 1.09 15.36
C ASP A 342 18.60 1.35 16.78
N LEU A 343 17.94 2.47 16.93
CA LEU A 343 17.31 2.90 18.20
C LEU A 343 15.84 3.28 17.98
N ASN A 344 15.02 2.96 18.96
CA ASN A 344 13.65 3.48 18.99
C ASN A 344 13.65 4.98 19.32
N THR A 345 12.79 5.73 18.64
CA THR A 345 12.44 7.09 19.07
C THR A 345 11.65 7.03 20.38
N ILE A 346 11.51 8.17 21.06
CA ILE A 346 10.61 8.28 22.23
C ILE A 346 9.15 8.04 21.84
N ASP A 347 8.82 8.32 20.58
CA ASP A 347 7.49 8.17 20.00
C ASP A 347 7.38 6.91 19.12
N SER A 348 8.22 5.89 19.35
CA SER A 348 8.21 4.66 18.52
C SER A 348 6.82 4.02 18.45
N THR A 349 6.06 4.01 19.53
CA THR A 349 4.68 3.52 19.55
C THR A 349 3.78 4.31 18.58
N ILE A 350 3.98 5.63 18.45
CA ILE A 350 3.22 6.46 17.48
C ILE A 350 3.58 6.06 16.06
N PHE A 351 4.87 5.91 15.76
CA PHE A 351 5.33 5.47 14.44
C PHE A 351 4.84 4.06 14.08
N ASP A 352 4.81 3.13 15.05
CA ASP A 352 4.29 1.79 14.83
C ASP A 352 2.78 1.84 14.49
N HIS A 353 1.97 2.58 15.24
CA HIS A 353 0.54 2.74 14.95
C HIS A 353 0.28 3.45 13.61
N TYR A 354 1.08 4.47 13.28
CA TYR A 354 0.96 5.16 11.99
C TYR A 354 1.42 4.25 10.86
N GLY A 355 2.51 3.50 11.04
CA GLY A 355 2.98 2.52 10.09
C GLY A 355 1.91 1.49 9.75
N GLU A 356 1.34 0.82 10.75
CA GLU A 356 0.24 -0.14 10.57
C GLU A 356 -0.95 0.47 9.83
N LEU A 357 -1.42 1.65 10.27
CA LEU A 357 -2.58 2.31 9.69
C LEU A 357 -2.35 2.70 8.23
N LEU A 358 -1.20 3.32 7.94
CA LEU A 358 -0.88 3.89 6.64
C LEU A 358 -0.55 2.82 5.59
N THR A 359 -0.01 1.67 6.02
CA THR A 359 0.34 0.57 5.13
C THR A 359 -0.72 -0.53 5.05
N GLN A 360 -1.81 -0.39 5.78
CA GLN A 360 -2.88 -1.39 5.86
C GLN A 360 -3.38 -1.87 4.49
N GLN A 361 -3.52 -0.96 3.53
CA GLN A 361 -4.06 -1.29 2.20
C GLN A 361 -2.97 -1.70 1.22
N ASN A 362 -1.87 -0.95 1.12
CA ASN A 362 -0.82 -1.19 0.14
C ASN A 362 0.17 -2.28 0.56
N LYS A 363 0.10 -2.73 1.83
CA LYS A 363 0.95 -3.78 2.40
C LYS A 363 2.45 -3.43 2.37
N PHE A 364 2.78 -2.14 2.38
CA PHE A 364 4.17 -1.72 2.51
C PHE A 364 4.72 -2.16 3.86
N VAL A 365 5.96 -2.58 3.87
CA VAL A 365 6.67 -2.87 5.12
C VAL A 365 7.02 -1.56 5.80
N TYR A 366 6.68 -1.43 7.08
CA TYR A 366 7.01 -0.23 7.82
C TYR A 366 8.01 -0.50 8.94
N GLY A 367 8.79 0.50 9.27
CA GLY A 367 9.75 0.45 10.36
C GLY A 367 10.91 1.43 10.18
N ARG A 368 11.89 1.33 11.08
CA ARG A 368 13.11 2.12 11.03
C ARG A 368 14.02 1.69 9.88
N GLY A 369 14.95 2.54 9.47
CA GLY A 369 15.85 2.28 8.36
C GLY A 369 16.49 0.89 8.37
N LEU A 370 17.09 0.47 9.50
CA LEU A 370 17.69 -0.85 9.59
C LEU A 370 16.68 -2.02 9.49
N GLN A 371 15.42 -1.78 9.84
CA GLN A 371 14.35 -2.81 9.81
C GLN A 371 13.69 -2.92 8.44
N THR A 372 13.78 -1.88 7.61
CA THR A 372 13.17 -1.79 6.28
C THR A 372 14.23 -1.89 5.19
N VAL A 373 15.03 -0.83 4.98
CA VAL A 373 16.07 -0.79 3.95
C VAL A 373 17.34 -1.58 4.31
N GLY A 374 17.47 -2.05 5.57
CA GLY A 374 18.58 -2.92 6.00
C GLY A 374 19.91 -2.22 6.27
N TYR A 375 19.96 -0.88 6.26
CA TYR A 375 21.15 -0.08 6.56
C TYR A 375 20.80 1.16 7.39
N VAL A 376 21.82 1.80 7.98
CA VAL A 376 21.68 3.07 8.70
C VAL A 376 21.95 4.24 7.75
N SER A 377 21.27 5.39 8.00
CA SER A 377 21.47 6.63 7.24
C SER A 377 21.61 7.79 8.22
N ASN A 378 22.60 8.64 8.07
CA ASN A 378 22.74 9.82 8.92
C ASN A 378 22.72 11.12 8.08
N GLY A 379 22.07 12.14 8.63
CA GLY A 379 21.82 13.39 7.94
C GLY A 379 20.69 13.31 6.92
N ASP A 380 19.73 12.40 7.10
CA ASP A 380 18.53 12.30 6.28
C ASP A 380 17.42 13.28 6.72
N SER A 381 16.42 13.43 5.87
CA SER A 381 15.31 14.37 6.06
C SER A 381 14.41 13.98 7.22
N ASP A 382 14.11 12.68 7.39
CA ASP A 382 13.16 12.22 8.40
C ASP A 382 13.71 12.41 9.80
N ASP A 383 14.97 12.02 10.03
CA ASP A 383 15.64 12.22 11.30
C ASP A 383 15.74 13.71 11.67
N TRP A 384 16.01 14.59 10.69
CA TRP A 384 16.07 16.01 10.93
C TRP A 384 14.69 16.62 11.23
N MET A 385 13.68 16.31 10.42
CA MET A 385 12.31 16.82 10.59
C MET A 385 11.71 16.36 11.93
N TYR A 386 11.94 15.11 12.32
CA TYR A 386 11.48 14.60 13.59
C TYR A 386 12.36 15.11 14.76
N GLY A 387 13.68 14.95 14.68
CA GLY A 387 14.59 15.20 15.79
C GLY A 387 14.78 16.67 16.14
N GLU A 388 14.71 17.59 15.17
CA GLU A 388 14.87 19.03 15.40
C GLU A 388 13.54 19.80 15.40
N LEU A 389 12.54 19.36 14.62
CA LEU A 389 11.30 20.09 14.43
C LEU A 389 10.08 19.42 15.07
N GLY A 390 10.21 18.18 15.51
CA GLY A 390 9.11 17.43 16.15
C GLY A 390 8.01 17.00 15.17
N MET A 391 8.29 16.99 13.86
CA MET A 391 7.35 16.48 12.85
C MET A 391 7.38 14.96 12.83
N TYR A 392 6.24 14.31 12.70
CA TYR A 392 6.18 12.89 12.38
C TYR A 392 6.49 12.69 10.90
N SER A 393 7.77 12.63 10.57
CA SER A 393 8.28 12.50 9.20
C SER A 393 8.50 11.04 8.86
N MET A 394 8.11 10.63 7.65
CA MET A 394 8.20 9.27 7.14
C MET A 394 8.52 9.29 5.65
N THR A 395 9.24 8.26 5.19
CA THR A 395 9.58 8.10 3.77
C THR A 395 8.84 6.90 3.17
N PRO A 396 7.83 7.12 2.32
CA PRO A 396 7.30 6.07 1.45
C PRO A 396 8.26 5.79 0.28
N GLU A 397 8.63 4.51 0.09
CA GLU A 397 9.46 4.01 -1.01
C GLU A 397 8.57 3.25 -2.02
N LEU A 398 8.26 3.88 -3.17
CA LEU A 398 7.29 3.37 -4.13
C LEU A 398 7.88 2.38 -5.13
N GLY A 399 7.20 1.27 -5.32
CA GLY A 399 7.58 0.24 -6.28
C GLY A 399 8.39 -0.88 -5.67
N ASP A 400 8.38 -2.02 -6.31
CA ASP A 400 9.15 -3.20 -5.93
C ASP A 400 10.46 -3.31 -6.76
N ASP A 401 11.21 -4.37 -6.53
CA ASP A 401 12.47 -4.63 -7.26
C ASP A 401 12.28 -4.75 -8.78
N GLU A 402 11.11 -5.20 -9.24
CA GLU A 402 10.82 -5.28 -10.68
C GLU A 402 10.56 -3.89 -11.27
N ASP A 403 9.93 -3.01 -10.49
CA ASP A 403 9.69 -1.62 -10.86
C ASP A 403 10.98 -0.80 -10.91
N GLY A 404 11.85 -0.92 -9.89
CA GLY A 404 13.10 -0.16 -9.76
C GLY A 404 12.88 1.35 -9.82
N PHE A 405 13.92 2.11 -10.24
CA PHE A 405 13.84 3.58 -10.36
C PHE A 405 12.99 4.07 -11.53
N TYR A 406 12.86 3.26 -12.57
CA TYR A 406 12.12 3.58 -13.79
C TYR A 406 11.09 2.50 -14.10
N PRO A 407 9.98 2.43 -13.31
CA PRO A 407 8.90 1.48 -13.59
C PRO A 407 8.35 1.65 -14.99
N LYS A 408 7.88 0.55 -15.58
CA LYS A 408 7.20 0.58 -16.87
C LYS A 408 6.00 1.53 -16.82
N LYS A 409 5.69 2.16 -17.93
CA LYS A 409 4.63 3.17 -18.06
C LYS A 409 3.28 2.70 -17.52
N GLU A 410 2.91 1.45 -17.77
CA GLU A 410 1.68 0.82 -17.26
C GLU A 410 1.65 0.63 -15.74
N ARG A 411 2.82 0.69 -15.08
CA ARG A 411 2.95 0.57 -13.63
C ARG A 411 2.78 1.90 -12.90
N ILE A 412 2.98 3.04 -13.57
CA ILE A 412 2.95 4.37 -12.95
C ILE A 412 1.61 4.64 -12.26
N ILE A 413 0.47 4.47 -12.95
CA ILE A 413 -0.85 4.70 -12.35
C ILE A 413 -1.15 3.72 -11.20
N PRO A 414 -0.93 2.40 -11.34
CA PRO A 414 -1.04 1.48 -10.20
C PRO A 414 -0.22 1.89 -8.97
N LEU A 415 1.02 2.31 -9.16
CA LEU A 415 1.89 2.78 -8.06
C LEU A 415 1.34 4.04 -7.38
N CYS A 416 0.89 5.04 -8.15
CA CYS A 416 0.23 6.23 -7.58
C CYS A 416 -1.05 5.87 -6.81
N LYS A 417 -1.83 4.91 -7.30
CA LYS A 417 -3.03 4.44 -6.59
C LYS A 417 -2.72 3.72 -5.29
N SER A 418 -1.61 2.99 -5.23
CA SER A 418 -1.25 2.21 -4.03
C SER A 418 -1.03 3.09 -2.79
N THR A 419 -0.61 4.33 -2.97
CA THR A 419 -0.37 5.27 -1.87
C THR A 419 -1.53 6.24 -1.60
N LEU A 420 -2.57 6.23 -2.44
CA LEU A 420 -3.67 7.19 -2.31
C LEU A 420 -4.34 7.16 -0.92
N LYS A 421 -4.63 5.97 -0.39
CA LYS A 421 -5.23 5.84 0.95
C LYS A 421 -4.26 6.28 2.04
N MET A 422 -2.96 5.96 1.90
CA MET A 422 -1.90 6.44 2.79
C MET A 422 -1.91 7.96 2.87
N ASN A 423 -2.00 8.66 1.75
CA ASN A 423 -2.05 10.12 1.69
C ASN A 423 -3.31 10.71 2.32
N LEU A 424 -4.47 10.16 2.02
CA LEU A 424 -5.74 10.61 2.61
C LEU A 424 -5.75 10.40 4.13
N LEU A 425 -5.22 9.28 4.61
CA LEU A 425 -5.10 9.01 6.06
C LEU A 425 -4.09 9.94 6.71
N SER A 426 -2.92 10.16 6.11
CA SER A 426 -1.90 11.08 6.64
C SER A 426 -2.43 12.51 6.77
N ALA A 427 -3.20 13.00 5.79
CA ALA A 427 -3.85 14.30 5.85
C ALA A 427 -4.93 14.37 6.95
N ARG A 428 -5.54 13.26 7.32
CA ARG A 428 -6.49 13.19 8.44
C ARG A 428 -5.80 13.06 9.79
N LEU A 429 -4.63 12.41 9.84
CA LEU A 429 -3.87 12.23 11.07
C LEU A 429 -3.50 13.56 11.73
N VAL A 430 -3.23 14.61 10.95
CA VAL A 430 -2.92 15.94 11.53
C VAL A 430 -4.09 16.56 12.27
N ASN A 431 -5.31 16.04 12.04
CA ASN A 431 -6.56 16.50 12.64
C ASN A 431 -7.24 15.39 13.46
N SER A 432 -8.49 15.08 13.10
CA SER A 432 -9.32 14.07 13.73
C SER A 432 -9.35 12.80 12.89
N LEU A 433 -8.82 11.73 13.45
CA LEU A 433 -8.96 10.39 12.88
C LEU A 433 -9.30 9.40 14.00
N VAL A 434 -10.52 8.88 13.92
CA VAL A 434 -11.01 7.79 14.78
C VAL A 434 -11.35 6.63 13.86
N SER A 435 -10.76 5.47 14.11
CA SER A 435 -11.18 4.22 13.46
C SER A 435 -12.37 3.62 14.19
N ILE A 436 -13.21 2.94 13.45
CA ILE A 436 -14.36 2.19 13.96
C ILE A 436 -14.21 0.76 13.46
N THR A 437 -14.10 -0.18 14.37
CA THR A 437 -14.10 -1.61 14.05
C THR A 437 -15.42 -2.21 14.50
N ASP A 438 -16.13 -2.87 13.61
CA ASP A 438 -17.38 -3.56 13.89
C ASP A 438 -17.07 -5.04 14.21
N GLU A 439 -17.13 -5.39 15.48
CA GLU A 439 -16.86 -6.74 15.98
C GLU A 439 -18.08 -7.68 15.88
N THR A 440 -19.23 -7.16 15.44
CA THR A 440 -20.45 -7.96 15.31
C THR A 440 -20.54 -8.69 13.97
N PRO A 441 -21.21 -9.84 13.91
CA PRO A 441 -21.41 -10.56 12.66
C PRO A 441 -22.02 -9.68 11.57
N LYS A 442 -21.56 -9.88 10.33
CA LYS A 442 -22.11 -9.22 9.13
C LYS A 442 -23.59 -9.57 8.93
N PHE A 443 -24.02 -10.74 9.42
CA PHE A 443 -25.36 -11.26 9.25
C PHE A 443 -26.23 -11.01 10.48
N ILE A 444 -27.51 -10.69 10.22
CA ILE A 444 -28.49 -10.28 11.24
C ILE A 444 -29.79 -11.02 11.08
N GLU A 445 -30.55 -11.09 12.18
CA GLU A 445 -31.91 -11.58 12.19
C GLU A 445 -32.95 -10.44 12.28
N ALA A 446 -34.22 -10.76 12.10
CA ALA A 446 -35.30 -9.81 12.40
C ALA A 446 -35.41 -9.57 13.93
N GLY A 447 -35.65 -8.33 14.33
CA GLY A 447 -35.72 -7.94 15.74
C GLY A 447 -34.47 -7.22 16.24
N VAL A 448 -34.14 -7.42 17.52
CA VAL A 448 -32.98 -6.75 18.17
C VAL A 448 -31.70 -7.50 17.85
N ASN A 449 -30.72 -6.78 17.34
CA ASN A 449 -29.40 -7.29 17.01
C ASN A 449 -28.34 -6.56 17.84
N PRO A 450 -27.26 -7.24 18.25
CA PRO A 450 -26.10 -6.60 18.88
C PRO A 450 -25.33 -5.73 17.87
N LEU A 451 -24.63 -4.74 18.38
CA LEU A 451 -23.70 -3.90 17.62
C LEU A 451 -22.54 -3.55 18.56
N ASN A 452 -21.44 -4.31 18.49
CA ASN A 452 -20.27 -4.12 19.33
C ASN A 452 -19.23 -3.40 18.51
N LEU A 453 -18.92 -2.18 18.90
CA LEU A 453 -18.01 -1.31 18.17
C LEU A 453 -16.78 -1.01 19.02
N GLU A 454 -15.62 -1.12 18.40
CA GLU A 454 -14.37 -0.63 18.94
C GLU A 454 -14.02 0.71 18.28
N PHE A 455 -13.66 1.71 19.08
CA PHE A 455 -13.23 3.04 18.64
C PHE A 455 -11.77 3.25 19.05
N ASN A 456 -10.92 3.63 18.11
CA ASN A 456 -9.53 3.94 18.40
C ASN A 456 -9.14 5.29 17.78
N ARG A 457 -8.55 6.19 18.58
CA ARG A 457 -8.12 7.51 18.13
C ARG A 457 -6.67 7.48 17.65
N TYR A 458 -6.45 7.88 16.42
CA TYR A 458 -5.12 8.03 15.80
C TYR A 458 -4.73 9.51 15.59
N GLY A 459 -5.70 10.37 15.31
CA GLY A 459 -5.48 11.77 15.00
C GLY A 459 -4.78 12.59 16.09
N LEU A 460 -4.08 13.64 15.67
CA LEU A 460 -3.36 14.55 16.58
C LEU A 460 -4.30 15.47 17.36
N LEU A 461 -5.53 15.71 16.87
CA LEU A 461 -6.51 16.54 17.57
C LEU A 461 -6.98 15.84 18.85
N ASP A 462 -6.85 16.53 19.99
CA ASP A 462 -7.40 16.09 21.27
C ASP A 462 -8.85 16.56 21.45
N GLY A 463 -9.55 15.94 22.39
CA GLY A 463 -10.89 16.32 22.83
C GLY A 463 -11.94 15.23 22.67
N THR A 464 -13.13 15.54 23.15
CA THR A 464 -14.27 14.63 23.14
C THR A 464 -14.78 14.35 21.73
N VAL A 465 -15.02 13.07 21.44
CA VAL A 465 -15.65 12.61 20.18
C VAL A 465 -17.12 12.30 20.46
N THR A 466 -18.03 12.88 19.70
CA THR A 466 -19.46 12.55 19.76
C THR A 466 -19.79 11.55 18.69
N ILE A 467 -20.32 10.40 19.08
CA ILE A 467 -20.78 9.33 18.18
C ILE A 467 -22.30 9.40 18.05
N SER A 468 -22.80 9.40 16.85
CA SER A 468 -24.24 9.34 16.56
C SER A 468 -24.55 8.38 15.42
N PHE A 469 -25.78 7.89 15.38
CA PHE A 469 -26.19 6.85 14.44
C PHE A 469 -27.43 7.32 13.67
N LYS A 470 -27.48 6.94 12.40
CA LYS A 470 -28.59 7.21 11.53
C LYS A 470 -28.94 5.98 10.70
N SER A 471 -30.21 5.64 10.62
CA SER A 471 -30.69 4.64 9.68
C SER A 471 -30.61 5.15 8.25
N LEU A 472 -29.98 4.37 7.37
CA LEU A 472 -29.98 4.57 5.92
C LEU A 472 -30.94 3.60 5.21
N SER A 473 -31.50 2.63 5.92
CA SER A 473 -32.39 1.60 5.38
C SER A 473 -33.76 1.65 6.07
N PRO A 474 -34.88 1.54 5.34
CA PRO A 474 -36.22 1.62 5.92
C PRO A 474 -36.56 0.43 6.85
N ASN A 475 -35.82 -0.67 6.71
CA ASN A 475 -35.99 -1.87 7.56
C ASN A 475 -35.34 -1.73 8.95
N ILE A 476 -34.57 -0.69 9.25
CA ILE A 476 -34.06 -0.40 10.58
C ILE A 476 -35.06 0.49 11.31
N THR A 477 -35.64 -0.05 12.38
CA THR A 477 -36.69 0.63 13.18
C THR A 477 -36.13 1.40 14.38
N GLN A 478 -34.90 1.04 14.84
CA GLN A 478 -34.25 1.71 15.94
C GLN A 478 -32.72 1.61 15.75
N VAL A 479 -32.04 2.72 15.92
CA VAL A 479 -30.55 2.82 15.99
C VAL A 479 -30.14 3.14 17.43
N PRO A 480 -28.83 2.93 17.78
CA PRO A 480 -28.33 3.31 19.10
C PRO A 480 -28.48 4.81 19.38
N SER A 481 -28.63 5.17 20.67
CA SER A 481 -28.58 6.57 21.09
C SER A 481 -27.18 7.15 20.95
N SER A 482 -27.09 8.45 20.65
CA SER A 482 -25.81 9.17 20.60
C SER A 482 -25.13 9.20 21.97
N PHE A 483 -23.81 9.20 21.99
CA PHE A 483 -22.98 9.33 23.19
C PHE A 483 -21.68 10.07 22.88
N ALA A 484 -20.99 10.52 23.92
CA ALA A 484 -19.70 11.17 23.84
C ALA A 484 -18.63 10.27 24.48
N LEU A 485 -17.41 10.30 23.90
CA LEU A 485 -16.25 9.55 24.34
C LEU A 485 -15.05 10.50 24.48
N ASP A 486 -14.31 10.36 25.57
CA ASP A 486 -12.98 10.93 25.72
C ASP A 486 -11.97 9.81 25.37
N LEU A 487 -11.58 9.74 24.10
CA LEU A 487 -10.69 8.70 23.62
C LEU A 487 -9.22 9.11 23.86
N HIS A 488 -8.48 8.25 24.53
CA HIS A 488 -7.04 8.37 24.58
C HIS A 488 -6.42 7.86 23.29
N LYS A 489 -5.32 8.48 22.86
CA LYS A 489 -4.65 8.13 21.63
C LYS A 489 -4.08 6.70 21.72
N PHE A 490 -4.42 5.85 20.76
CA PHE A 490 -4.03 4.44 20.65
C PHE A 490 -4.55 3.52 21.80
N GLU A 491 -5.53 3.97 22.55
CA GLU A 491 -6.23 3.14 23.53
C GLU A 491 -7.61 2.78 22.97
N PRO A 492 -7.82 1.54 22.50
CA PRO A 492 -9.11 1.11 21.97
C PRO A 492 -10.20 1.16 23.04
N PHE A 493 -11.37 1.66 22.68
CA PHE A 493 -12.53 1.72 23.55
C PHE A 493 -13.68 0.90 22.94
N GLN A 494 -14.10 -0.15 23.63
CA GLN A 494 -15.20 -1.01 23.19
C GLN A 494 -16.54 -0.52 23.75
N LYS A 495 -17.58 -0.63 22.93
CA LYS A 495 -18.95 -0.25 23.26
C LYS A 495 -19.96 -1.26 22.75
N ASP A 496 -20.65 -1.91 23.67
CA ASP A 496 -21.78 -2.76 23.36
C ASP A 496 -23.03 -1.92 23.14
N LEU A 497 -23.62 -2.06 21.97
CA LEU A 497 -24.80 -1.35 21.50
C LEU A 497 -25.83 -2.34 20.93
N GLN A 498 -27.00 -1.84 20.56
CA GLN A 498 -28.03 -2.62 19.91
C GLN A 498 -28.79 -1.77 18.89
N PHE A 499 -29.26 -2.41 17.85
CA PHE A 499 -30.18 -1.82 16.88
C PHE A 499 -31.34 -2.80 16.61
N THR A 500 -32.44 -2.30 16.06
CA THR A 500 -33.62 -3.11 15.80
C THR A 500 -33.99 -3.08 14.34
N VAL A 501 -34.20 -4.26 13.79
CA VAL A 501 -34.62 -4.48 12.42
C VAL A 501 -36.08 -4.92 12.37
N ALA A 502 -36.81 -4.46 11.36
CA ALA A 502 -38.22 -4.80 11.17
C ALA A 502 -38.42 -6.32 11.00
N SER A 503 -39.53 -6.84 11.56
CA SER A 503 -39.89 -8.27 11.43
C SER A 503 -40.14 -8.73 9.98
N GLY A 504 -40.34 -7.79 9.07
CA GLY A 504 -40.61 -8.06 7.66
C GLY A 504 -39.35 -7.99 6.76
N ILE A 505 -38.16 -7.83 7.32
CA ILE A 505 -36.89 -7.85 6.52
C ILE A 505 -36.74 -9.21 5.83
N GLN A 506 -36.45 -9.18 4.54
CA GLN A 506 -36.29 -10.39 3.72
C GLN A 506 -34.85 -10.92 3.78
N PHE A 507 -34.71 -12.24 3.57
CA PHE A 507 -33.41 -12.88 3.40
C PHE A 507 -32.58 -12.17 2.28
N GLY A 508 -31.31 -11.91 2.52
CA GLY A 508 -30.41 -11.17 1.59
C GLY A 508 -30.62 -9.65 1.59
N GLU A 509 -31.65 -9.12 2.31
CA GLU A 509 -31.88 -7.67 2.36
C GLU A 509 -30.86 -6.98 3.28
N ALA A 510 -30.28 -5.87 2.79
CA ALA A 510 -29.30 -5.11 3.55
C ALA A 510 -29.95 -4.11 4.53
N ALA A 511 -29.40 -4.02 5.73
CA ALA A 511 -29.68 -3.01 6.73
C ALA A 511 -28.44 -2.12 6.89
N LYS A 512 -28.54 -0.83 6.55
CA LYS A 512 -27.42 0.13 6.57
C LYS A 512 -27.59 1.15 7.68
N ILE A 513 -26.54 1.31 8.50
CA ILE A 513 -26.43 2.30 9.58
C ILE A 513 -25.26 3.24 9.27
N GLU A 514 -25.56 4.54 9.18
CA GLU A 514 -24.51 5.56 9.17
C GLU A 514 -24.06 5.81 10.61
N ILE A 515 -22.74 5.77 10.85
CA ILE A 515 -22.11 6.23 12.08
C ILE A 515 -21.46 7.58 11.78
N LEU A 516 -21.77 8.55 12.61
CA LEU A 516 -21.24 9.88 12.56
C LEU A 516 -20.37 10.11 13.78
N CYS A 517 -19.07 10.36 13.56
CA CYS A 517 -18.12 10.79 14.59
C CYS A 517 -17.85 12.27 14.41
N GLN A 518 -18.12 13.07 15.44
CA GLN A 518 -17.86 14.51 15.45
C GLN A 518 -16.85 14.85 16.54
N GLN A 519 -15.77 15.54 16.15
CA GLN A 519 -14.77 16.09 17.07
C GLN A 519 -14.48 17.54 16.69
N GLY A 520 -14.94 18.49 17.49
CA GLY A 520 -14.93 19.92 17.11
C GLY A 520 -15.73 20.17 15.84
N GLU A 521 -15.08 20.76 14.83
CA GLU A 521 -15.65 21.01 13.49
C GLU A 521 -15.53 19.82 12.54
N TYR A 522 -14.74 18.81 12.90
CA TYR A 522 -14.51 17.62 12.08
C TYR A 522 -15.66 16.64 12.22
N THR A 523 -16.15 16.15 11.08
CA THR A 523 -17.19 15.13 11.02
C THR A 523 -16.73 13.99 10.13
N PHE A 524 -16.59 12.82 10.70
CA PHE A 524 -16.30 11.59 9.96
C PHE A 524 -17.58 10.74 9.86
N ARG A 525 -17.79 10.12 8.72
CA ARG A 525 -18.92 9.24 8.44
C ARG A 525 -18.42 7.87 8.03
N ASP A 526 -19.01 6.83 8.61
CA ASP A 526 -18.85 5.46 8.19
C ASP A 526 -20.22 4.81 7.99
N THR A 527 -20.29 3.75 7.19
CA THR A 527 -21.54 3.05 6.90
C THR A 527 -21.38 1.57 7.15
N LEU A 528 -22.02 1.10 8.18
CA LEU A 528 -22.13 -0.33 8.44
C LEU A 528 -23.24 -0.94 7.58
N THR A 529 -22.91 -2.04 6.92
CA THR A 529 -23.87 -2.82 6.15
C THR A 529 -24.01 -4.21 6.76
N LYS A 530 -25.19 -4.51 7.27
CA LYS A 530 -25.57 -5.83 7.77
C LYS A 530 -26.54 -6.46 6.79
N VAL A 531 -26.56 -7.78 6.68
CA VAL A 531 -27.41 -8.51 5.74
C VAL A 531 -28.28 -9.50 6.51
N ARG A 532 -29.59 -9.54 6.19
CA ARG A 532 -30.49 -10.53 6.80
C ARG A 532 -30.13 -11.92 6.26
N ALA A 533 -29.70 -12.80 7.15
CA ALA A 533 -29.44 -14.20 6.83
C ALA A 533 -29.74 -15.10 8.05
N ASP A 534 -30.08 -16.37 7.79
CA ASP A 534 -30.04 -17.39 8.81
C ASP A 534 -28.62 -17.98 8.84
N PHE A 535 -27.97 -17.84 9.96
CA PHE A 535 -26.57 -18.28 10.09
C PHE A 535 -26.38 -19.26 11.24
N SER A 536 -25.37 -20.09 11.14
CA SER A 536 -24.99 -21.03 12.20
C SER A 536 -23.47 -20.96 12.40
N THR A 537 -23.05 -20.98 13.65
CA THR A 537 -21.64 -21.12 14.00
C THR A 537 -21.32 -22.61 14.10
N LEU A 538 -20.39 -23.10 13.29
CA LEU A 538 -19.94 -24.50 13.28
C LEU A 538 -18.78 -24.75 14.24
N VAL A 539 -17.89 -23.76 14.35
CA VAL A 539 -16.75 -23.75 15.27
C VAL A 539 -16.67 -22.40 15.94
N GLU A 540 -16.40 -22.40 17.23
CA GLU A 540 -16.06 -21.20 18.01
C GLU A 540 -14.97 -21.59 19.00
N ASP A 541 -13.85 -20.88 18.97
CA ASP A 541 -12.67 -21.11 19.80
C ASP A 541 -12.18 -19.79 20.39
N GLN A 542 -11.94 -19.75 21.69
CA GLN A 542 -11.47 -18.58 22.43
C GLN A 542 -10.04 -18.78 22.94
N GLY A 543 -9.15 -19.26 22.08
CA GLY A 543 -7.74 -19.52 22.43
C GLY A 543 -7.51 -20.88 23.11
N ASP A 544 -8.39 -21.88 22.90
CA ASP A 544 -8.28 -23.20 23.50
C ASP A 544 -7.68 -24.24 22.54
N MET A 545 -6.54 -24.80 22.91
CA MET A 545 -5.85 -25.85 22.14
C MET A 545 -6.66 -27.13 21.96
N SER A 546 -7.75 -27.35 22.70
CA SER A 546 -8.54 -28.59 22.60
C SER A 546 -9.18 -28.79 21.20
N ASN A 547 -9.37 -27.72 20.46
CA ASN A 547 -9.91 -27.76 19.10
C ASN A 547 -8.84 -28.03 18.03
N TRP A 548 -7.57 -28.11 18.40
CA TRP A 548 -6.46 -28.14 17.47
C TRP A 548 -5.55 -29.36 17.66
N ASP A 549 -5.07 -29.91 16.52
CA ASP A 549 -4.08 -30.98 16.49
C ASP A 549 -2.69 -30.42 16.19
N THR A 550 -1.77 -30.60 17.14
CA THR A 550 -0.38 -30.19 17.04
C THR A 550 0.55 -31.33 16.64
N SER A 551 0.06 -32.46 16.21
CA SER A 551 0.90 -33.62 15.81
C SER A 551 1.79 -33.32 14.60
N HIS A 552 1.55 -32.19 13.93
CA HIS A 552 2.30 -31.67 12.80
C HIS A 552 3.19 -30.45 13.12
N GLY A 553 3.33 -30.12 14.43
CA GLY A 553 4.12 -28.98 14.91
C GLY A 553 4.13 -28.92 16.42
N GLU A 554 5.34 -29.14 17.02
CA GLU A 554 5.48 -29.13 18.48
C GLU A 554 5.55 -27.75 19.11
N ASP A 555 5.79 -26.70 18.30
CA ASP A 555 5.99 -25.33 18.78
C ASP A 555 4.69 -24.56 18.98
N TRP A 556 3.57 -24.96 18.38
CA TRP A 556 2.27 -24.32 18.61
C TRP A 556 1.72 -24.55 20.01
N GLY A 557 1.28 -23.48 20.66
CA GLY A 557 0.73 -23.55 22.03
C GLY A 557 -0.08 -22.32 22.42
N THR A 558 -0.53 -22.29 23.68
CA THR A 558 -1.26 -21.15 24.22
C THR A 558 -0.32 -20.22 24.98
N THR A 559 -0.66 -18.92 24.98
CA THR A 559 0.00 -17.92 25.81
C THR A 559 -1.01 -17.03 26.51
N SER A 560 -0.65 -16.55 27.69
CA SER A 560 -1.38 -15.50 28.42
C SER A 560 -0.69 -14.15 28.35
N GLU A 561 0.39 -13.99 27.59
CA GLU A 561 1.11 -12.73 27.45
C GLU A 561 0.42 -11.77 26.49
N GLN A 562 -0.17 -12.32 25.44
CA GLN A 562 -0.91 -11.58 24.43
C GLN A 562 -2.22 -12.32 24.13
N PHE A 563 -3.36 -11.63 24.23
CA PHE A 563 -4.68 -12.18 23.87
C PHE A 563 -5.62 -11.04 23.47
N LYS A 564 -6.58 -11.32 22.61
CA LYS A 564 -7.70 -10.41 22.32
C LYS A 564 -8.80 -10.59 23.37
N SER A 565 -9.19 -11.83 23.60
CA SER A 565 -10.15 -12.24 24.62
C SER A 565 -9.46 -13.00 25.76
N PRO A 566 -9.66 -12.58 27.04
CA PRO A 566 -9.01 -13.27 28.15
C PRO A 566 -9.53 -14.72 28.30
N PRO A 567 -8.68 -15.68 28.76
CA PRO A 567 -7.39 -15.47 29.39
C PRO A 567 -6.17 -15.75 28.51
N MET A 568 -6.31 -16.23 27.28
CA MET A 568 -5.20 -16.71 26.47
C MET A 568 -5.52 -16.64 24.97
N SER A 569 -4.47 -16.71 24.14
CA SER A 569 -4.55 -16.92 22.70
C SER A 569 -3.66 -18.11 22.26
N ILE A 570 -3.72 -18.47 20.99
CA ILE A 570 -2.86 -19.49 20.36
C ILE A 570 -1.74 -18.80 19.56
N THR A 571 -0.53 -19.33 19.66
CA THR A 571 0.65 -18.83 18.94
C THR A 571 1.57 -19.96 18.50
N ASP A 572 2.37 -19.71 17.46
CA ASP A 572 3.45 -20.59 16.99
C ASP A 572 4.73 -20.47 17.84
N SER A 573 4.78 -19.55 18.80
CA SER A 573 5.97 -19.21 19.57
C SER A 573 5.68 -18.99 21.06
N PRO A 574 4.99 -19.90 21.76
CA PRO A 574 4.53 -19.70 23.14
C PRO A 574 5.65 -19.53 24.17
N ASN A 575 6.90 -19.83 23.81
CA ASN A 575 8.07 -19.78 24.70
C ASN A 575 9.05 -18.65 24.33
N GLY A 576 8.67 -17.72 23.47
CA GLY A 576 9.50 -16.61 22.99
C GLY A 576 9.53 -16.55 21.47
N LEU A 577 10.69 -16.33 20.85
CA LEU A 577 10.77 -16.25 19.39
C LEU A 577 10.69 -17.64 18.77
N TYR A 578 10.09 -17.76 17.56
CA TYR A 578 10.10 -19.02 16.82
C TYR A 578 11.51 -19.47 16.44
N GLY A 579 11.67 -20.74 16.11
CA GLY A 579 12.96 -21.38 15.80
C GLY A 579 13.33 -21.37 14.31
N PRO A 580 14.57 -21.86 13.99
CA PRO A 580 15.06 -21.94 12.62
C PRO A 580 14.57 -23.16 11.86
N ASN A 581 14.38 -23.01 10.53
CA ASN A 581 14.06 -24.10 9.60
C ASN A 581 12.80 -24.89 10.00
N LEU A 582 11.79 -24.20 10.53
CA LEU A 582 10.51 -24.79 10.89
C LEU A 582 9.64 -25.02 9.65
N ASN A 583 8.81 -26.02 9.73
CA ASN A 583 7.70 -26.28 8.81
C ASN A 583 6.61 -26.98 9.62
N GLU A 584 5.87 -26.20 10.43
CA GLU A 584 5.04 -26.70 11.50
C GLU A 584 3.61 -26.17 11.40
N ALA A 585 2.67 -27.09 11.48
CA ALA A 585 1.26 -26.79 11.31
C ALA A 585 0.44 -27.10 12.57
N ILE A 586 -0.59 -26.29 12.78
CA ILE A 586 -1.68 -26.56 13.70
C ILE A 586 -2.96 -26.76 12.91
N VAL A 587 -3.63 -27.90 13.06
CA VAL A 587 -4.77 -28.32 12.25
C VAL A 587 -6.04 -28.32 13.11
N LEU A 588 -7.13 -27.73 12.59
CA LEU A 588 -8.44 -27.78 13.26
C LEU A 588 -8.92 -29.23 13.30
N ASN A 589 -9.20 -29.77 14.51
CA ASN A 589 -9.65 -31.16 14.71
C ASN A 589 -10.99 -31.46 14.02
N GLN A 590 -11.89 -30.47 14.03
CA GLN A 590 -13.22 -30.60 13.45
C GLN A 590 -13.15 -30.40 11.92
N GLN A 591 -13.65 -31.36 11.18
CA GLN A 591 -13.96 -31.15 9.75
C GLN A 591 -15.18 -30.29 9.61
N ILE A 592 -15.15 -29.36 8.66
CA ILE A 592 -16.21 -28.41 8.37
C ILE A 592 -17.03 -28.94 7.19
N ASP A 593 -18.30 -29.22 7.43
CA ASP A 593 -19.25 -29.68 6.39
C ASP A 593 -19.96 -28.47 5.76
N LEU A 594 -19.67 -28.21 4.48
CA LEU A 594 -20.26 -27.13 3.68
C LEU A 594 -21.26 -27.64 2.62
N GLN A 595 -21.81 -28.86 2.79
CA GLN A 595 -22.64 -29.51 1.74
C GLN A 595 -23.99 -28.84 1.51
N ASN A 596 -24.59 -28.23 2.51
CA ASN A 596 -25.97 -27.70 2.44
C ASN A 596 -26.04 -26.26 2.91
N VAL A 597 -25.01 -25.48 2.65
CA VAL A 597 -24.91 -24.06 3.01
C VAL A 597 -24.78 -23.20 1.75
N THR A 598 -25.23 -21.95 1.82
CA THR A 598 -25.22 -21.01 0.70
C THR A 598 -24.02 -20.08 0.71
N SER A 599 -23.39 -19.90 1.86
CA SER A 599 -22.13 -19.16 2.02
C SER A 599 -21.47 -19.60 3.33
N ALA A 600 -20.15 -19.51 3.38
CA ALA A 600 -19.35 -19.81 4.57
C ALA A 600 -18.14 -18.89 4.64
N TYR A 601 -17.75 -18.53 5.86
CA TYR A 601 -16.53 -17.75 6.09
C TYR A 601 -15.91 -18.08 7.45
N VAL A 602 -14.61 -17.80 7.56
CA VAL A 602 -13.86 -17.87 8.81
C VAL A 602 -13.57 -16.46 9.27
N GLN A 603 -13.65 -16.25 10.58
CA GLN A 603 -13.12 -15.06 11.24
C GLN A 603 -12.22 -15.46 12.39
N PHE A 604 -11.16 -14.72 12.61
CA PHE A 604 -10.29 -14.82 13.78
C PHE A 604 -9.59 -13.48 14.02
N TRP A 605 -9.29 -13.18 15.25
CA TRP A 605 -8.39 -12.08 15.56
C TRP A 605 -6.96 -12.57 15.41
N ALA A 606 -6.12 -11.74 14.81
CA ALA A 606 -4.69 -12.05 14.63
C ALA A 606 -3.81 -10.85 14.91
N ARG A 607 -2.57 -11.14 15.31
CA ARG A 607 -1.43 -10.21 15.34
C ARG A 607 -0.18 -11.00 15.03
N TRP A 608 0.85 -10.36 14.49
CA TRP A 608 2.10 -11.05 14.17
C TRP A 608 3.33 -10.11 14.11
N ASP A 609 4.50 -10.70 14.35
CA ASP A 609 5.82 -10.18 14.00
C ASP A 609 6.61 -11.34 13.42
N ILE A 610 6.76 -11.39 12.10
CA ILE A 610 7.37 -12.47 11.32
C ILE A 610 8.44 -11.85 10.43
N GLU A 611 9.57 -12.51 10.19
CA GLU A 611 10.62 -11.98 9.33
C GLU A 611 10.07 -11.74 7.92
N ASP A 612 10.07 -10.47 7.50
CA ASP A 612 9.54 -10.06 6.22
C ASP A 612 10.32 -10.68 5.06
N GLU A 613 9.63 -11.06 3.97
CA GLU A 613 10.14 -11.66 2.73
C GLU A 613 10.82 -13.05 2.85
N TYR A 614 11.04 -13.58 4.04
CA TYR A 614 11.72 -14.87 4.24
C TYR A 614 10.89 -15.90 4.99
N ASP A 615 10.45 -15.58 6.20
CA ASP A 615 9.59 -16.43 7.01
C ASP A 615 8.12 -16.09 6.74
N TYR A 616 7.21 -17.03 6.99
CA TYR A 616 5.78 -16.75 6.76
C TYR A 616 4.87 -17.74 7.49
N VAL A 617 3.64 -17.29 7.74
CA VAL A 617 2.52 -18.13 8.11
C VAL A 617 1.50 -18.11 6.97
N VAL A 618 0.94 -19.29 6.64
CA VAL A 618 -0.19 -19.41 5.71
C VAL A 618 -1.40 -20.00 6.42
N PHE A 619 -2.58 -19.44 6.13
CA PHE A 619 -3.86 -20.05 6.49
C PHE A 619 -4.33 -20.90 5.31
N GLN A 620 -4.66 -22.17 5.53
CA GLN A 620 -4.85 -23.15 4.48
C GLN A 620 -6.13 -23.97 4.65
N VAL A 621 -6.66 -24.44 3.53
CA VAL A 621 -7.80 -25.34 3.44
C VAL A 621 -7.43 -26.61 2.67
N SER A 622 -8.01 -27.73 3.06
CA SER A 622 -7.90 -29.01 2.34
C SER A 622 -9.24 -29.73 2.28
N THR A 623 -9.52 -30.40 1.17
CA THR A 623 -10.70 -31.27 0.99
C THR A 623 -10.38 -32.75 1.18
N ASP A 624 -9.11 -33.14 1.28
CA ASP A 624 -8.65 -34.52 1.39
C ASP A 624 -7.67 -34.75 2.56
N GLY A 625 -7.31 -33.71 3.30
CA GLY A 625 -6.35 -33.73 4.40
C GLY A 625 -4.89 -33.94 3.98
N GLN A 626 -4.58 -33.94 2.68
CA GLN A 626 -3.23 -34.14 2.14
C GLN A 626 -2.78 -32.97 1.26
N ASN A 627 -3.67 -32.46 0.42
CA ASN A 627 -3.39 -31.35 -0.48
C ASN A 627 -3.99 -30.07 0.11
N TRP A 628 -3.14 -29.09 0.39
CA TRP A 628 -3.49 -27.85 1.04
C TRP A 628 -3.41 -26.67 0.07
N GLN A 629 -4.37 -25.77 0.13
CA GLN A 629 -4.43 -24.53 -0.66
C GLN A 629 -4.44 -23.34 0.29
N ASN A 630 -3.67 -22.30 -0.05
CA ASN A 630 -3.64 -21.06 0.72
C ASN A 630 -4.93 -20.28 0.56
N LEU A 631 -5.41 -19.75 1.65
CA LEU A 631 -6.57 -18.86 1.71
C LEU A 631 -6.14 -17.40 1.84
N CYS A 632 -6.92 -16.50 1.25
CA CYS A 632 -6.73 -15.07 1.41
C CYS A 632 -7.42 -14.58 2.68
N GLY A 633 -6.69 -13.94 3.58
CA GLY A 633 -7.24 -13.07 4.61
C GLY A 633 -7.23 -11.61 4.15
N GLU A 634 -7.94 -10.75 4.86
CA GLU A 634 -8.00 -9.30 4.54
C GLU A 634 -6.63 -8.62 4.64
N ARG A 635 -5.74 -9.17 5.50
CA ARG A 635 -4.40 -8.64 5.77
C ARG A 635 -3.27 -9.47 5.14
N SER A 636 -3.59 -10.61 4.54
CA SER A 636 -2.57 -11.39 3.84
C SER A 636 -1.97 -10.58 2.68
N LYS A 637 -0.68 -10.81 2.42
CA LYS A 637 0.02 -10.26 1.25
C LYS A 637 0.51 -11.40 0.34
N LEU A 638 1.03 -11.06 -0.83
CA LEU A 638 1.61 -12.03 -1.74
C LEU A 638 3.07 -12.29 -1.36
N GLY A 639 3.45 -13.55 -1.33
CA GLY A 639 4.81 -13.95 -1.00
C GLY A 639 5.84 -13.50 -2.01
N SER A 640 7.05 -13.19 -1.52
CA SER A 640 8.23 -12.84 -2.29
C SER A 640 8.81 -14.04 -3.06
N ILE A 641 9.86 -13.79 -3.85
CA ILE A 641 10.60 -14.85 -4.54
C ILE A 641 11.35 -15.80 -3.60
N PHE A 642 11.52 -15.43 -2.33
CA PHE A 642 12.16 -16.23 -1.29
C PHE A 642 11.15 -17.04 -0.46
N GLN A 643 9.86 -16.81 -0.67
CA GLN A 643 8.75 -17.45 0.02
C GLN A 643 7.91 -18.29 -0.96
N LEU A 644 6.60 -18.39 -0.70
CA LEU A 644 5.63 -18.92 -1.66
C LEU A 644 5.27 -17.83 -2.68
N TYR A 645 6.06 -17.71 -3.72
CA TYR A 645 5.94 -16.64 -4.73
C TYR A 645 4.50 -16.47 -5.22
N GLU A 646 3.99 -15.25 -5.15
CA GLU A 646 2.64 -14.86 -5.54
C GLU A 646 1.50 -15.66 -4.85
N GLN A 647 1.75 -16.29 -3.70
CA GLN A 647 0.71 -16.93 -2.88
C GLN A 647 0.38 -16.09 -1.65
N PRO A 648 -0.89 -16.09 -1.19
CA PRO A 648 -1.26 -15.36 0.02
C PRO A 648 -0.60 -15.95 1.27
N LEU A 649 -0.04 -15.06 2.08
CA LEU A 649 0.63 -15.39 3.34
C LEU A 649 0.64 -14.20 4.30
N TYR A 650 1.06 -14.43 5.54
CA TYR A 650 1.30 -13.43 6.58
C TYR A 650 2.79 -13.41 6.90
N ASP A 651 3.40 -12.22 6.81
CA ASP A 651 4.75 -11.92 7.24
C ASP A 651 4.87 -10.43 7.60
N GLY A 652 6.09 -9.95 7.93
CA GLY A 652 6.30 -8.59 8.40
C GLY A 652 5.64 -8.34 9.75
N LYS A 653 5.14 -7.14 9.99
CA LYS A 653 4.59 -6.71 11.29
C LYS A 653 3.13 -6.31 11.21
N GLN A 654 2.35 -6.85 12.14
CA GLN A 654 1.02 -6.41 12.54
C GLN A 654 0.91 -6.55 14.06
N LEU A 655 1.29 -5.51 14.81
CA LEU A 655 1.42 -5.61 16.27
C LEU A 655 0.10 -5.38 16.99
N GLN A 656 -0.88 -4.74 16.35
CA GLN A 656 -2.22 -4.60 16.88
C GLN A 656 -3.10 -5.79 16.46
N TRP A 657 -4.00 -6.20 17.34
CA TRP A 657 -5.00 -7.20 17.01
C TRP A 657 -5.91 -6.71 15.90
N VAL A 658 -6.03 -7.48 14.83
CA VAL A 658 -6.90 -7.21 13.69
C VAL A 658 -7.84 -8.38 13.46
N LEU A 659 -9.08 -8.07 13.07
CA LEU A 659 -10.04 -9.10 12.69
C LEU A 659 -9.76 -9.52 11.25
N GLU A 660 -9.39 -10.78 11.06
CA GLU A 660 -9.25 -11.42 9.76
C GLU A 660 -10.56 -12.08 9.36
N THR A 661 -10.93 -11.93 8.09
CA THR A 661 -12.08 -12.62 7.49
C THR A 661 -11.62 -13.32 6.22
N THR A 662 -11.97 -14.58 6.10
CA THR A 662 -11.62 -15.42 4.94
C THR A 662 -12.87 -16.07 4.39
N ASP A 663 -13.13 -15.88 3.10
CA ASP A 663 -14.26 -16.49 2.38
C ASP A 663 -14.01 -17.97 2.10
N LEU A 664 -15.02 -18.81 2.30
CA LEU A 664 -14.99 -20.24 2.02
C LEU A 664 -15.96 -20.67 0.90
N ASP A 665 -16.59 -19.73 0.20
CA ASP A 665 -17.63 -20.01 -0.79
C ASP A 665 -17.11 -20.87 -1.98
N ALA A 666 -15.81 -20.82 -2.27
CA ALA A 666 -15.18 -21.70 -3.25
C ALA A 666 -15.25 -23.19 -2.89
N TYR A 667 -15.52 -23.53 -1.62
CA TYR A 667 -15.56 -24.89 -1.09
C TYR A 667 -16.98 -25.37 -0.74
N LEU A 668 -18.00 -24.62 -1.12
CA LEU A 668 -19.40 -25.03 -0.91
C LEU A 668 -19.67 -26.39 -1.55
N GLY A 669 -20.50 -27.20 -0.89
CA GLY A 669 -20.78 -28.57 -1.29
C GLY A 669 -19.70 -29.59 -0.93
N GLN A 670 -18.66 -29.21 -0.22
CA GLN A 670 -17.54 -30.08 0.19
C GLN A 670 -17.41 -30.15 1.72
N THR A 671 -16.65 -31.12 2.19
CA THR A 671 -16.17 -31.18 3.58
C THR A 671 -14.71 -30.76 3.56
N ILE A 672 -14.31 -29.84 4.43
CA ILE A 672 -12.97 -29.27 4.45
C ILE A 672 -12.30 -29.39 5.82
N GLN A 673 -10.97 -29.29 5.81
CA GLN A 673 -10.13 -29.05 6.99
C GLN A 673 -9.40 -27.72 6.85
N LEU A 674 -9.11 -27.08 7.98
CA LEU A 674 -8.42 -25.80 8.07
C LEU A 674 -7.14 -25.95 8.91
N ARG A 675 -6.09 -25.19 8.56
CA ARG A 675 -4.85 -25.15 9.34
C ARG A 675 -4.11 -23.83 9.19
N PHE A 676 -3.27 -23.53 10.19
CA PHE A 676 -2.16 -22.58 10.04
C PHE A 676 -0.86 -23.38 9.87
N LEU A 677 0.05 -22.87 9.05
CA LEU A 677 1.37 -23.44 8.81
C LEU A 677 2.42 -22.33 8.90
N LEU A 678 3.36 -22.45 9.85
CA LEU A 678 4.57 -21.63 9.95
C LEU A 678 5.70 -22.29 9.15
N VAL A 679 6.39 -21.48 8.34
CA VAL A 679 7.62 -21.87 7.64
C VAL A 679 8.68 -20.80 7.91
N THR A 680 9.86 -21.25 8.40
CA THR A 680 10.98 -20.37 8.72
C THR A 680 12.27 -20.84 8.06
N ASP A 681 13.16 -19.88 7.79
CA ASP A 681 14.51 -20.18 7.35
C ASP A 681 15.50 -20.34 8.53
N GLY A 682 16.81 -20.15 8.30
CA GLY A 682 17.83 -20.37 9.33
C GLY A 682 18.15 -19.17 10.22
N PHE A 683 17.51 -18.00 10.00
CA PHE A 683 17.89 -16.72 10.62
C PHE A 683 16.67 -15.83 10.82
N GLY A 684 16.83 -14.71 11.54
CA GLY A 684 15.83 -13.64 11.58
C GLY A 684 14.62 -13.88 12.48
N PHE A 685 14.77 -14.68 13.54
CA PHE A 685 13.67 -15.12 14.43
C PHE A 685 12.89 -13.96 15.03
N LYS A 686 11.56 -14.07 15.03
CA LYS A 686 10.60 -13.09 15.53
C LYS A 686 9.61 -13.71 16.51
N ASP A 687 8.65 -12.88 16.96
CA ASP A 687 7.62 -13.26 17.93
C ASP A 687 6.51 -14.15 17.35
N GLY A 688 6.40 -14.26 16.02
CA GLY A 688 5.47 -15.14 15.32
C GLY A 688 4.06 -14.62 15.18
N LEU A 689 3.14 -15.56 14.89
CA LEU A 689 1.72 -15.26 14.74
C LEU A 689 0.94 -15.66 16.00
N TYR A 690 0.01 -14.78 16.39
CA TYR A 690 -0.99 -15.05 17.43
C TYR A 690 -2.37 -14.99 16.79
N PHE A 691 -3.25 -15.92 17.15
CA PHE A 691 -4.65 -15.82 16.80
C PHE A 691 -5.57 -16.15 17.99
N ASP A 692 -6.78 -15.58 17.96
CA ASP A 692 -7.77 -15.70 19.03
C ASP A 692 -9.19 -15.60 18.46
N ASP A 693 -10.21 -16.00 19.21
CA ASP A 693 -11.63 -15.92 18.84
C ASP A 693 -11.91 -16.50 17.43
N PHE A 694 -11.34 -17.66 17.13
CA PHE A 694 -11.48 -18.33 15.83
C PHE A 694 -12.90 -18.85 15.65
N LYS A 695 -13.55 -18.49 14.54
CA LYS A 695 -14.95 -18.79 14.29
C LYS A 695 -15.23 -19.16 12.84
N VAL A 696 -15.93 -20.26 12.63
CA VAL A 696 -16.46 -20.65 11.32
C VAL A 696 -17.97 -20.45 11.30
N THR A 697 -18.44 -19.59 10.42
CA THR A 697 -19.86 -19.26 10.25
C THR A 697 -20.35 -19.71 8.89
N THR A 698 -21.53 -20.34 8.87
CA THR A 698 -22.22 -20.73 7.65
C THR A 698 -23.57 -20.04 7.55
N ILE A 699 -23.99 -19.78 6.33
CA ILE A 699 -25.27 -19.19 5.98
C ILE A 699 -26.10 -20.25 5.30
N ASN A 700 -27.30 -20.45 5.79
CA ASN A 700 -28.27 -21.34 5.18
C ASN A 700 -29.36 -20.51 4.48
N GLU A 701 -29.83 -20.96 3.34
CA GLU A 701 -31.07 -20.38 2.80
C GLU A 701 -32.20 -20.60 3.83
N GLY A 702 -32.76 -19.49 4.30
CA GLY A 702 -34.02 -19.58 5.05
C GLY A 702 -35.03 -20.37 4.22
N THR A 703 -35.68 -21.34 4.83
CA THR A 703 -36.80 -22.08 4.19
C THR A 703 -37.96 -21.11 3.93
N THR A 704 -37.81 -20.26 2.92
CA THR A 704 -38.94 -19.56 2.33
C THR A 704 -39.71 -20.59 1.57
N ALA A 705 -41.00 -20.69 1.85
CA ALA A 705 -41.90 -21.49 1.07
C ALA A 705 -41.80 -21.04 -0.41
N THR A 706 -40.99 -21.72 -1.17
CA THR A 706 -40.85 -21.51 -2.61
C THR A 706 -42.15 -21.94 -3.29
N THR A 707 -42.76 -21.02 -4.01
CA THR A 707 -43.52 -21.43 -5.17
C THR A 707 -42.51 -22.10 -6.11
N ASP A 708 -42.69 -23.41 -6.39
CA ASP A 708 -41.88 -24.19 -7.30
C ASP A 708 -41.75 -23.47 -8.67
N VAL A 709 -40.73 -22.64 -8.83
CA VAL A 709 -40.36 -22.10 -10.12
C VAL A 709 -39.22 -22.97 -10.62
N ASP A 710 -39.43 -23.63 -11.75
CA ASP A 710 -38.44 -24.50 -12.39
C ASP A 710 -37.17 -23.73 -12.67
N GLU A 711 -36.10 -24.01 -11.92
CA GLU A 711 -34.80 -23.33 -12.05
C GLU A 711 -34.19 -23.43 -13.46
N SER A 712 -34.52 -24.48 -14.19
CA SER A 712 -34.09 -24.68 -15.59
C SER A 712 -34.68 -23.64 -16.55
N ALA A 713 -35.70 -22.88 -16.12
CA ALA A 713 -36.34 -21.85 -16.92
C ALA A 713 -35.57 -20.50 -16.94
N PHE A 714 -34.56 -20.36 -16.07
CA PHE A 714 -33.69 -19.16 -16.04
C PHE A 714 -32.39 -19.45 -16.76
N SER A 715 -31.94 -18.49 -17.54
CA SER A 715 -30.62 -18.58 -18.16
C SER A 715 -30.05 -17.19 -18.48
N VAL A 716 -28.73 -17.07 -18.44
CA VAL A 716 -28.00 -15.87 -18.83
C VAL A 716 -27.07 -16.16 -19.99
N TYR A 717 -27.15 -15.33 -21.04
CA TYR A 717 -26.31 -15.52 -22.23
C TYR A 717 -26.06 -14.20 -22.99
N PRO A 718 -24.83 -14.04 -23.61
CA PRO A 718 -23.69 -14.91 -23.41
C PRO A 718 -23.17 -14.79 -21.96
N ASN A 719 -22.58 -15.85 -21.47
CA ASN A 719 -21.83 -15.85 -20.21
C ASN A 719 -20.58 -16.74 -20.42
N PRO A 720 -19.38 -16.18 -20.51
CA PRO A 720 -19.06 -14.76 -20.31
C PRO A 720 -19.64 -13.80 -21.36
N ALA A 721 -19.88 -12.55 -20.94
CA ALA A 721 -20.42 -11.49 -21.78
C ALA A 721 -19.35 -10.40 -22.04
N ASP A 722 -19.54 -9.61 -23.11
CA ASP A 722 -18.67 -8.47 -23.43
C ASP A 722 -19.38 -7.13 -23.06
N ASN A 723 -20.24 -6.61 -23.91
CA ASN A 723 -20.91 -5.30 -23.72
C ASN A 723 -22.37 -5.41 -23.30
N SER A 724 -22.92 -6.61 -23.26
CA SER A 724 -24.30 -6.87 -22.81
C SER A 724 -24.55 -8.35 -22.63
N PHE A 725 -25.52 -8.71 -21.82
CA PHE A 725 -26.05 -10.06 -21.69
C PHE A 725 -27.58 -10.05 -21.62
N ASN A 726 -28.19 -11.18 -21.93
CA ASN A 726 -29.62 -11.38 -21.84
C ASN A 726 -29.91 -12.34 -20.69
N ILE A 727 -30.89 -12.00 -19.88
CA ILE A 727 -31.46 -12.89 -18.86
C ILE A 727 -32.79 -13.41 -19.37
N GLN A 728 -32.90 -14.73 -19.52
CA GLN A 728 -34.14 -15.39 -19.81
C GLN A 728 -34.92 -15.61 -18.52
N ILE A 729 -36.20 -15.25 -18.54
CA ILE A 729 -37.06 -15.24 -17.37
C ILE A 729 -38.33 -16.02 -17.72
N PRO A 730 -38.75 -16.98 -16.92
CA PRO A 730 -40.05 -17.62 -17.14
C PRO A 730 -41.21 -16.62 -16.95
N GLN A 731 -42.41 -17.01 -17.22
CA GLN A 731 -43.59 -16.14 -17.02
C GLN A 731 -43.81 -15.90 -15.53
N LEU A 732 -43.40 -14.74 -15.04
CA LEU A 732 -43.50 -14.29 -13.64
C LEU A 732 -44.48 -13.15 -13.51
N THR A 733 -45.07 -12.98 -12.30
CA THR A 733 -45.91 -11.84 -11.96
C THR A 733 -45.06 -10.66 -11.51
N LYS A 734 -45.14 -9.51 -12.20
CA LYS A 734 -44.34 -8.29 -11.94
C LYS A 734 -42.82 -8.55 -11.81
N PRO A 735 -42.21 -9.16 -12.83
CA PRO A 735 -40.77 -9.45 -12.75
C PRO A 735 -39.95 -8.17 -12.69
N ALA A 736 -38.87 -8.21 -11.89
CA ALA A 736 -37.84 -7.18 -11.79
C ALA A 736 -36.45 -7.83 -11.70
N ILE A 737 -35.41 -7.11 -12.08
CA ILE A 737 -34.02 -7.58 -12.03
C ILE A 737 -33.18 -6.51 -11.35
N SER A 738 -32.28 -6.94 -10.47
CA SER A 738 -31.14 -6.14 -10.01
C SER A 738 -29.83 -6.88 -10.32
N VAL A 739 -28.77 -6.13 -10.64
CA VAL A 739 -27.43 -6.68 -10.83
C VAL A 739 -26.47 -5.98 -9.90
N TYR A 740 -25.64 -6.77 -9.24
CA TYR A 740 -24.69 -6.32 -8.22
C TYR A 740 -23.26 -6.66 -8.68
N ASN A 741 -22.30 -5.81 -8.37
CA ASN A 741 -20.89 -6.15 -8.50
C ASN A 741 -20.44 -7.00 -7.29
N THR A 742 -19.20 -7.48 -7.31
CA THR A 742 -18.57 -8.28 -6.22
C THR A 742 -18.56 -7.59 -4.86
N LEU A 743 -18.72 -6.26 -4.82
CA LEU A 743 -18.83 -5.47 -3.58
C LEU A 743 -20.27 -5.37 -3.06
N GLY A 744 -21.23 -6.10 -3.69
CA GLY A 744 -22.64 -6.00 -3.35
C GLY A 744 -23.32 -4.68 -3.74
N ARG A 745 -22.62 -3.82 -4.53
CA ARG A 745 -23.20 -2.58 -5.02
C ARG A 745 -24.11 -2.86 -6.21
N GLU A 746 -25.37 -2.39 -6.14
CA GLU A 746 -26.28 -2.43 -7.27
C GLU A 746 -25.76 -1.53 -8.41
N VAL A 747 -25.47 -2.17 -9.55
CA VAL A 747 -24.97 -1.49 -10.76
C VAL A 747 -26.04 -1.38 -11.83
N TYR A 748 -27.14 -2.13 -11.68
CA TYR A 748 -28.28 -2.10 -12.59
C TYR A 748 -29.55 -2.55 -11.88
N THR A 749 -30.68 -1.90 -12.19
CA THR A 749 -32.00 -2.37 -11.79
C THR A 749 -33.02 -2.09 -12.89
N ALA A 750 -33.95 -3.02 -13.06
CA ALA A 750 -35.09 -2.89 -13.97
C ALA A 750 -36.36 -3.41 -13.29
N GLY A 751 -37.30 -2.52 -13.06
CA GLY A 751 -38.63 -2.85 -12.57
C GLY A 751 -39.62 -3.09 -13.71
N SER A 752 -40.57 -4.00 -13.51
CA SER A 752 -41.69 -4.27 -14.47
C SER A 752 -41.19 -4.69 -15.86
N ILE A 753 -40.51 -5.83 -15.93
CA ILE A 753 -40.04 -6.42 -17.18
C ILE A 753 -41.22 -6.97 -17.97
N ILE A 754 -41.25 -6.68 -19.27
CA ILE A 754 -42.25 -7.19 -20.20
C ILE A 754 -41.59 -8.21 -21.14
N GLY A 755 -42.09 -9.45 -21.14
CA GLY A 755 -41.59 -10.55 -21.98
C GLY A 755 -40.69 -11.51 -21.21
N ASN A 756 -40.21 -12.55 -21.93
CA ASN A 756 -39.45 -13.67 -21.33
C ASN A 756 -37.93 -13.49 -21.43
N THR A 757 -37.44 -12.33 -21.87
CA THR A 757 -36.02 -12.06 -21.99
C THR A 757 -35.76 -10.58 -21.74
N HIS A 758 -34.81 -10.29 -20.84
CA HIS A 758 -34.39 -8.93 -20.54
C HIS A 758 -32.92 -8.76 -20.87
N ARG A 759 -32.60 -7.69 -21.61
CA ARG A 759 -31.23 -7.36 -21.99
C ARG A 759 -30.63 -6.33 -21.04
N VAL A 760 -29.52 -6.68 -20.43
CA VAL A 760 -28.70 -5.77 -19.63
C VAL A 760 -27.52 -5.31 -20.49
N THR A 761 -27.37 -4.00 -20.64
CA THR A 761 -26.19 -3.41 -21.31
C THR A 761 -25.20 -2.91 -20.24
N THR A 762 -23.91 -3.15 -20.48
CA THR A 762 -22.84 -2.95 -19.49
C THR A 762 -21.80 -1.92 -19.94
N PRO A 763 -22.18 -0.73 -20.45
CA PRO A 763 -21.20 0.23 -20.92
C PRO A 763 -20.39 0.79 -19.74
N GLY A 764 -19.07 0.59 -19.79
CA GLY A 764 -18.17 1.07 -18.76
C GLY A 764 -18.18 0.27 -17.45
N TRP A 765 -18.81 -0.91 -17.42
CA TRP A 765 -18.63 -1.80 -16.28
C TRP A 765 -17.26 -2.48 -16.37
N PRO A 766 -16.51 -2.60 -15.27
CA PRO A 766 -15.26 -3.36 -15.26
C PRO A 766 -15.43 -4.82 -15.68
N ALA A 767 -14.41 -5.43 -16.26
CA ALA A 767 -14.36 -6.88 -16.40
C ALA A 767 -14.40 -7.54 -15.02
N GLY A 768 -15.14 -8.62 -14.86
CA GLY A 768 -15.31 -9.31 -13.58
C GLY A 768 -16.62 -10.06 -13.45
N LEU A 769 -16.87 -10.56 -12.24
CA LEU A 769 -18.07 -11.31 -11.92
C LEU A 769 -19.16 -10.38 -11.40
N TYR A 770 -20.42 -10.62 -11.82
CA TYR A 770 -21.58 -9.87 -11.39
C TYR A 770 -22.69 -10.84 -10.97
N GLN A 771 -23.34 -10.56 -9.86
CA GLN A 771 -24.50 -11.30 -9.42
C GLN A 771 -25.77 -10.63 -9.93
N TYR A 772 -26.66 -11.37 -10.56
CA TYR A 772 -28.00 -10.89 -10.87
C TYR A 772 -29.05 -11.58 -9.99
N VAL A 773 -30.06 -10.82 -9.59
CA VAL A 773 -31.21 -11.31 -8.81
C VAL A 773 -32.50 -10.98 -9.56
N ILE A 774 -33.35 -11.99 -9.73
CA ILE A 774 -34.66 -11.84 -10.36
C ILE A 774 -35.74 -11.85 -9.26
N TYR A 775 -36.62 -10.91 -9.34
CA TYR A 775 -37.72 -10.76 -8.41
C TYR A 775 -39.08 -11.05 -9.09
N ALA A 776 -40.02 -11.61 -8.36
CA ALA A 776 -41.43 -11.68 -8.71
C ALA A 776 -42.28 -11.10 -7.57
N GLU A 777 -43.16 -10.13 -7.87
CA GLU A 777 -43.92 -9.38 -6.86
C GLU A 777 -43.07 -8.78 -5.73
N GLY A 778 -41.85 -8.37 -6.04
CA GLY A 778 -40.92 -7.79 -5.08
C GLY A 778 -40.12 -8.82 -4.22
N LYS A 779 -40.32 -10.12 -4.45
CA LYS A 779 -39.55 -11.18 -3.77
C LYS A 779 -38.50 -11.79 -4.73
N PRO A 780 -37.30 -12.09 -4.25
CA PRO A 780 -36.29 -12.77 -5.07
C PRO A 780 -36.76 -14.20 -5.36
N VAL A 781 -36.70 -14.60 -6.63
CA VAL A 781 -37.14 -15.94 -7.10
C VAL A 781 -36.00 -16.70 -7.77
N HIS A 782 -34.93 -16.02 -8.20
CA HIS A 782 -33.77 -16.66 -8.77
C HIS A 782 -32.57 -15.69 -8.69
N ASN A 783 -31.39 -16.22 -8.50
CA ASN A 783 -30.13 -15.49 -8.64
C ASN A 783 -29.13 -16.28 -9.46
N GLY A 784 -28.14 -15.61 -9.99
CA GLY A 784 -27.10 -16.26 -10.76
C GLY A 784 -25.94 -15.29 -11.02
N LEU A 785 -24.87 -15.82 -11.60
CA LEU A 785 -23.66 -15.08 -11.87
C LEU A 785 -23.46 -14.88 -13.40
N VAL A 786 -22.95 -13.73 -13.77
CA VAL A 786 -22.50 -13.41 -15.13
C VAL A 786 -21.08 -12.83 -15.08
N SER A 787 -20.22 -13.38 -15.90
CA SER A 787 -18.83 -12.88 -16.07
C SER A 787 -18.78 -11.89 -17.22
N LEU A 788 -18.17 -10.72 -17.03
CA LEU A 788 -17.86 -9.77 -18.10
C LEU A 788 -16.40 -9.88 -18.49
N MET A 789 -16.14 -9.94 -19.79
CA MET A 789 -14.80 -9.93 -20.38
C MET A 789 -14.74 -8.78 -21.39
N HIS A 790 -13.77 -7.89 -21.27
CA HIS A 790 -13.50 -6.80 -22.21
C HIS A 790 -12.13 -7.00 -22.85
#